data_13ed1510e46f4655f494082c08ac9480
#
_entry.id   13ed1510e46f4655f494082c08ac9480
#
_cell.length_a   1.000
_cell.length_b   1.000
_cell.length_c   1.000
_cell.angle_alpha   90.00
_cell.angle_beta   90.00
_cell.angle_gamma   90.00
#
_symmetry.space_group_name_H-M   'P 1'
#
loop_
_entity.id
_entity.type
_entity.pdbx_description
1 polymer ?
#
loop_
_entity_poly.entity_id
_entity_poly.type
_entity_poly.pdbx_seq_one_letter_code
_entity_poly.pdbx_strand_id
1 'polypeptide(L)'
;MLATGCTYPTNISETTLQLEALVGDLEDAAISVINQHAGNMLSASSSNPSIDFGPKHEKVLQALKIVNDIEDVLVRVANFQSQWCHLIKSVDARVEKSLAVLRPQVLVDHRLLLASLGWPPKLVTSKEISVTQGLPNPLLLMQGEKRKCYSLSFQTLCALQHVQLRREERQSDLLGQKEEQKIGLWAIDELVSPIASRTEHHFSKWADQPEFIFALAYKITQDFITGVDDVLQPLIDRARLNFSAKEAWVSAMVQVLSGFLEKNVFTVLADRYKEKSMKSDVIPSWLHLIDLIVDFDRKLHSLVSSETYLLPESGGEFSRGISVLSIFCGRRDWLKIWTKIELKNAWKKLKVELAGERAWLTDGQRVELHIDTETEEFLLSSREDYKAPLIAESALKIAWGMVARCQTLPSIAAQIQFIRSTAARFLWYFFKVLLLRGKKIEFHPVNSDDDDILVRICGLINAARYCESKLQEWSDDVNFLELRVAENDLDVCVKDSKHDSYFFSEEINSLAELETNWLIELISHLLHQFDILSLKYFQSMECFQQAKEESAAATDMAVSIDFVEALDALRSGLCAIKKNLNPKDFLDLWRSVADGLDHFVLSSVLASEIKFSDQGVGQFRADIQALFCIFRSFCARPEAFFPCIRDSLKLLEMSKEEANHLQVVLSNDENIIKCLRFSGISCICFDQVQRIWRKRKF
;
A
#
# COMPACT_ATOMS: atom_id res chain seq x y z
N MET A 1 39.80 4.21 24.19
CA MET A 1 40.47 5.31 24.90
C MET A 1 41.48 5.94 23.98
N LEU A 2 41.09 7.01 23.30
CA LEU A 2 41.99 7.97 22.71
C LEU A 2 41.35 9.33 23.01
N ALA A 3 41.94 10.05 23.94
CA ALA A 3 41.56 11.39 24.33
C ALA A 3 41.97 12.35 23.20
N THR A 4 41.01 12.76 22.37
CA THR A 4 41.15 13.97 21.57
C THR A 4 40.95 15.15 22.51
N GLY A 5 42.06 15.84 22.81
CA GLY A 5 42.06 17.03 23.65
C GLY A 5 41.18 18.13 23.03
N CYS A 6 40.00 18.37 23.60
CA CYS A 6 39.30 19.63 23.43
C CYS A 6 40.09 20.73 24.09
N THR A 7 40.86 21.48 23.29
CA THR A 7 41.43 22.77 23.74
C THR A 7 40.25 23.74 23.93
N TYR A 8 39.88 24.00 25.17
CA TYR A 8 38.94 25.07 25.53
C TYR A 8 39.46 26.41 24.97
N PRO A 9 38.63 27.28 24.39
CA PRO A 9 39.03 28.63 24.06
C PRO A 9 39.27 29.38 25.36
N THR A 10 40.51 29.46 25.73
CA THR A 10 40.95 30.02 27.02
C THR A 10 40.89 31.54 27.08
N ASN A 11 40.41 32.23 26.00
CA ASN A 11 40.39 33.71 26.02
C ASN A 11 39.29 34.26 25.12
N ILE A 12 38.19 34.74 25.77
CA ILE A 12 37.06 35.44 25.10
C ILE A 12 37.59 36.58 24.22
N SER A 13 38.64 37.29 24.69
CA SER A 13 39.28 38.36 23.97
C SER A 13 39.95 37.94 22.68
N GLU A 14 40.55 36.75 22.64
CA GLU A 14 41.27 36.25 21.47
C GLU A 14 40.31 35.82 20.35
N THR A 15 39.24 35.11 20.71
CA THR A 15 38.16 34.70 19.73
C THR A 15 37.38 35.91 19.19
N THR A 16 37.18 36.94 20.01
CA THR A 16 36.56 38.21 19.56
C THR A 16 37.44 38.93 18.56
N LEU A 17 38.76 39.04 18.86
CA LEU A 17 39.73 39.67 17.97
C LEU A 17 39.88 38.87 16.65
N GLN A 18 39.86 37.54 16.70
CA GLN A 18 39.87 36.69 15.53
C GLN A 18 38.66 36.91 14.63
N LEU A 19 37.44 36.95 15.22
CA LEU A 19 36.23 37.19 14.46
C LEU A 19 36.20 38.59 13.86
N GLU A 20 36.66 39.63 14.60
CA GLU A 20 36.73 40.98 14.11
C GLU A 20 37.68 41.14 12.93
N ALA A 21 38.85 40.46 12.99
CA ALA A 21 39.82 40.43 11.89
C ALA A 21 39.22 39.77 10.64
N LEU A 22 38.60 38.57 10.80
CA LEU A 22 37.98 37.83 9.69
C LEU A 22 36.82 38.60 9.04
N VAL A 23 35.97 39.26 9.86
CA VAL A 23 34.87 40.09 9.34
C VAL A 23 35.40 41.32 8.61
N GLY A 24 36.46 41.96 9.12
CA GLY A 24 37.19 43.06 8.41
C GLY A 24 37.70 42.61 7.05
N ASP A 25 38.42 41.49 7.01
CA ASP A 25 38.92 40.90 5.75
C ASP A 25 37.82 40.60 4.75
N LEU A 26 36.65 40.14 5.24
CA LEU A 26 35.46 39.87 4.40
C LEU A 26 34.89 41.19 3.83
N GLU A 27 34.77 42.24 4.64
CA GLU A 27 34.25 43.55 4.21
C GLU A 27 35.17 44.16 3.15
N ASP A 28 36.51 44.09 3.34
CA ASP A 28 37.48 44.53 2.38
C ASP A 28 37.44 43.74 1.07
N ALA A 29 37.30 42.43 1.15
CA ALA A 29 37.12 41.55 -0.03
C ALA A 29 35.85 41.92 -0.79
N ALA A 30 34.70 42.13 -0.11
CA ALA A 30 33.44 42.54 -0.73
C ALA A 30 33.55 43.89 -1.44
N ILE A 31 34.22 44.87 -0.82
CA ILE A 31 34.49 46.19 -1.44
C ILE A 31 35.37 46.06 -2.66
N SER A 32 36.40 45.20 -2.61
CA SER A 32 37.29 44.94 -3.76
C SER A 32 36.53 44.37 -4.96
N VAL A 33 35.54 43.48 -4.74
CA VAL A 33 34.69 42.93 -5.79
C VAL A 33 33.79 44.02 -6.39
N ILE A 34 33.22 44.92 -5.60
CA ILE A 34 32.39 46.07 -6.05
C ILE A 34 33.21 47.01 -6.92
N ASN A 35 34.38 47.43 -6.43
CA ASN A 35 35.25 48.35 -7.17
C ASN A 35 35.68 47.83 -8.52
N GLN A 36 35.94 46.51 -8.63
CA GLN A 36 36.26 45.86 -9.90
C GLN A 36 35.06 45.86 -10.85
N HIS A 37 33.84 45.73 -10.33
CA HIS A 37 32.62 45.81 -11.12
C HIS A 37 32.40 47.22 -11.69
N ALA A 38 32.58 48.26 -10.88
CA ALA A 38 32.48 49.65 -11.30
C ALA A 38 33.53 50.03 -12.35
N GLY A 39 34.76 49.54 -12.20
CA GLY A 39 35.84 49.72 -13.17
C GLY A 39 35.56 49.09 -14.54
N ASN A 40 34.98 47.90 -14.56
CA ASN A 40 34.61 47.20 -15.80
C ASN A 40 33.42 47.85 -16.52
N MET A 41 32.49 48.46 -15.78
CA MET A 41 31.37 49.20 -16.39
C MET A 41 31.84 50.51 -17.06
N LEU A 42 32.85 51.17 -16.54
CA LEU A 42 33.41 52.40 -17.10
C LEU A 42 34.28 52.12 -18.33
N SER A 43 34.88 50.94 -18.44
CA SER A 43 35.73 50.54 -19.60
C SER A 43 34.93 49.89 -20.74
N ALA A 44 33.68 49.57 -20.57
CA ALA A 44 32.81 48.94 -21.59
C ALA A 44 32.39 49.88 -22.75
N SER A 45 32.86 51.11 -22.78
CA SER A 45 32.64 52.11 -23.90
C SER A 45 33.57 51.94 -25.08
N SER A 46 34.54 51.01 -25.05
CA SER A 46 35.43 50.70 -26.20
C SER A 46 35.15 49.29 -26.76
N SER A 47 35.01 49.23 -28.04
CA SER A 47 34.69 48.12 -28.92
C SER A 47 35.46 46.84 -28.62
N ASN A 48 34.78 45.78 -28.22
CA ASN A 48 35.10 44.42 -27.84
C ASN A 48 35.34 44.20 -26.34
N PRO A 49 34.28 43.95 -25.58
CA PRO A 49 34.43 43.54 -24.20
C PRO A 49 34.70 42.01 -24.16
N SER A 50 35.97 41.63 -24.19
CA SER A 50 36.35 40.36 -23.56
C SER A 50 36.21 40.55 -22.05
N ILE A 51 35.01 40.31 -21.51
CA ILE A 51 34.77 40.39 -20.06
C ILE A 51 35.59 39.24 -19.44
N ASP A 52 36.70 39.60 -18.82
CA ASP A 52 37.55 38.64 -18.11
C ASP A 52 36.91 38.32 -16.77
N PHE A 53 36.08 37.25 -16.75
CA PHE A 53 35.39 36.78 -15.57
C PHE A 53 36.29 36.06 -14.55
N GLY A 54 37.52 35.63 -14.96
CA GLY A 54 38.41 34.81 -14.16
C GLY A 54 38.83 35.43 -12.83
N PRO A 55 39.51 36.61 -12.84
CA PRO A 55 40.04 37.24 -11.63
C PRO A 55 38.99 37.65 -10.63
N LYS A 56 37.75 37.96 -11.11
CA LYS A 56 36.65 38.37 -10.26
C LYS A 56 36.08 37.19 -9.45
N HIS A 57 35.90 36.02 -10.09
CA HIS A 57 35.41 34.82 -9.44
C HIS A 57 36.43 34.29 -8.43
N GLU A 58 37.72 34.41 -8.67
CA GLU A 58 38.75 34.04 -7.70
C GLU A 58 38.67 34.87 -6.42
N LYS A 59 38.44 36.20 -6.53
CA LYS A 59 38.26 37.07 -5.37
C LYS A 59 36.99 36.73 -4.59
N VAL A 60 35.91 36.43 -5.28
CA VAL A 60 34.66 35.98 -4.62
C VAL A 60 34.87 34.65 -3.91
N LEU A 61 35.56 33.69 -4.52
CA LEU A 61 35.92 32.42 -3.85
C LEU A 61 36.74 32.65 -2.59
N GLN A 62 37.69 33.60 -2.62
CA GLN A 62 38.46 33.99 -1.44
C GLN A 62 37.58 34.58 -0.34
N ALA A 63 36.64 35.49 -0.70
CA ALA A 63 35.69 36.04 0.24
C ALA A 63 34.79 34.96 0.88
N LEU A 64 34.30 33.99 0.06
CA LEU A 64 33.50 32.87 0.56
C LEU A 64 34.30 31.92 1.47
N LYS A 65 35.60 31.77 1.24
CA LYS A 65 36.48 31.02 2.14
C LYS A 65 36.55 31.69 3.50
N ILE A 66 36.72 33.01 3.52
CA ILE A 66 36.72 33.79 4.79
C ILE A 66 35.38 33.60 5.53
N VAL A 67 34.25 33.59 4.81
CA VAL A 67 32.93 33.32 5.47
C VAL A 67 32.90 31.93 6.07
N ASN A 68 33.44 30.90 5.38
CA ASN A 68 33.51 29.56 5.96
C ASN A 68 34.39 29.52 7.22
N ASP A 69 35.52 30.23 7.22
CA ASP A 69 36.38 30.32 8.39
C ASP A 69 35.68 31.04 9.58
N ILE A 70 34.84 32.07 9.29
CA ILE A 70 33.96 32.69 10.30
C ILE A 70 32.95 31.70 10.84
N GLU A 71 32.25 30.92 9.97
CA GLU A 71 31.27 29.94 10.40
C GLU A 71 31.92 28.83 11.26
N ASP A 72 33.15 28.39 10.94
CA ASP A 72 33.90 27.43 11.75
C ASP A 72 34.17 27.94 13.17
N VAL A 73 34.42 29.23 13.31
CA VAL A 73 34.57 29.86 14.63
C VAL A 73 33.21 30.00 15.34
N LEU A 74 32.17 30.44 14.62
CA LEU A 74 30.82 30.62 15.19
C LEU A 74 30.22 29.28 15.66
N VAL A 75 30.36 28.19 14.94
CA VAL A 75 29.91 26.86 15.36
C VAL A 75 30.60 26.43 16.65
N ARG A 76 31.91 26.62 16.75
CA ARG A 76 32.66 26.35 17.98
C ARG A 76 32.17 27.16 19.17
N VAL A 77 31.90 28.46 18.96
CA VAL A 77 31.45 29.38 19.99
C VAL A 77 29.99 29.09 20.41
N ALA A 78 29.11 28.80 19.48
CA ALA A 78 27.70 28.51 19.73
C ALA A 78 27.49 27.31 20.66
N ASN A 79 28.35 26.30 20.57
CA ASN A 79 28.29 25.09 21.40
C ASN A 79 28.65 25.31 22.88
N PHE A 80 29.23 26.46 23.25
CA PHE A 80 29.85 26.63 24.56
C PHE A 80 29.13 27.54 25.56
N GLN A 81 28.36 28.58 25.14
CA GLN A 81 27.67 29.43 26.12
C GLN A 81 26.62 30.39 25.53
N SER A 82 25.49 30.54 26.23
CA SER A 82 24.42 31.53 25.91
C SER A 82 24.89 33.00 25.96
N GLN A 83 26.04 33.29 26.61
CA GLN A 83 26.62 34.64 26.73
C GLN A 83 27.11 35.22 25.40
N TRP A 84 27.39 34.39 24.42
CA TRP A 84 27.89 34.82 23.10
C TRP A 84 26.78 35.24 22.11
N CYS A 85 25.52 35.15 22.49
CA CYS A 85 24.38 35.43 21.62
C CYS A 85 24.45 36.81 20.93
N HIS A 86 24.88 37.86 21.63
CA HIS A 86 24.98 39.20 21.06
C HIS A 86 26.14 39.31 20.06
N LEU A 87 27.29 38.71 20.35
CA LEU A 87 28.41 38.66 19.43
C LEU A 87 28.05 37.90 18.15
N ILE A 88 27.48 36.72 18.29
CA ILE A 88 27.03 35.90 17.16
C ILE A 88 26.05 36.67 16.27
N LYS A 89 25.04 37.34 16.85
CA LYS A 89 24.10 38.15 16.11
C LYS A 89 24.74 39.34 15.40
N SER A 90 25.72 40.00 16.04
CA SER A 90 26.44 41.11 15.43
C SER A 90 27.30 40.65 14.24
N VAL A 91 28.04 39.55 14.40
CA VAL A 91 28.84 38.99 13.33
C VAL A 91 27.93 38.49 12.18
N ASP A 92 26.85 37.79 12.49
CA ASP A 92 25.86 37.34 11.51
C ASP A 92 25.29 38.50 10.68
N ALA A 93 24.96 39.63 11.32
CA ALA A 93 24.43 40.81 10.62
C ALA A 93 25.45 41.40 9.63
N ARG A 94 26.73 41.46 10.03
CA ARG A 94 27.82 41.98 9.16
C ARG A 94 28.11 41.05 8.00
N VAL A 95 28.19 39.73 8.25
CA VAL A 95 28.36 38.71 7.22
C VAL A 95 27.21 38.73 6.23
N GLU A 96 25.96 38.84 6.72
CA GLU A 96 24.78 38.90 5.82
C GLU A 96 24.81 40.16 4.94
N LYS A 97 25.23 41.30 5.50
CA LYS A 97 25.42 42.53 4.72
C LYS A 97 26.42 42.34 3.58
N SER A 98 27.54 41.68 3.84
CA SER A 98 28.56 41.38 2.80
C SER A 98 28.03 40.37 1.75
N LEU A 99 27.34 39.32 2.21
CA LEU A 99 26.72 38.33 1.30
C LEU A 99 25.58 38.92 0.46
N ALA A 100 24.80 39.86 1.02
CA ALA A 100 23.73 40.57 0.29
C ALA A 100 24.28 41.36 -0.92
N VAL A 101 25.54 41.77 -0.87
CA VAL A 101 26.23 42.42 -1.98
C VAL A 101 26.82 41.40 -2.98
N LEU A 102 27.46 40.36 -2.45
CA LEU A 102 28.15 39.36 -3.30
C LEU A 102 27.17 38.48 -4.07
N ARG A 103 26.08 38.04 -3.44
CA ARG A 103 25.10 37.11 -4.03
C ARG A 103 24.50 37.57 -5.35
N PRO A 104 23.93 38.79 -5.47
CA PRO A 104 23.37 39.28 -6.73
C PRO A 104 24.41 39.36 -7.84
N GLN A 105 25.67 39.74 -7.51
CA GLN A 105 26.71 39.86 -8.51
C GLN A 105 27.13 38.53 -9.09
N VAL A 106 27.31 37.50 -8.23
CA VAL A 106 27.65 36.14 -8.67
C VAL A 106 26.56 35.59 -9.60
N LEU A 107 25.28 35.79 -9.23
CA LEU A 107 24.13 35.33 -10.03
C LEU A 107 24.08 36.05 -11.40
N VAL A 108 24.24 37.38 -11.42
CA VAL A 108 24.24 38.16 -12.68
C VAL A 108 25.40 37.76 -13.58
N ASP A 109 26.63 37.62 -13.04
CA ASP A 109 27.78 37.19 -13.81
C ASP A 109 27.61 35.81 -14.42
N HIS A 110 27.03 34.86 -13.64
CA HIS A 110 26.73 33.52 -14.12
C HIS A 110 25.69 33.54 -15.27
N ARG A 111 24.63 34.32 -15.12
CA ARG A 111 23.59 34.50 -16.16
C ARG A 111 24.16 35.14 -17.44
N LEU A 112 24.99 36.15 -17.31
CA LEU A 112 25.69 36.78 -18.46
C LEU A 112 26.57 35.77 -19.17
N LEU A 113 27.32 34.96 -18.43
CA LEU A 113 28.16 33.92 -18.98
C LEU A 113 27.31 32.88 -19.73
N LEU A 114 26.21 32.37 -19.14
CA LEU A 114 25.28 31.45 -19.82
C LEU A 114 24.72 32.04 -21.12
N ALA A 115 24.30 33.30 -21.09
CA ALA A 115 23.82 34.00 -22.28
C ALA A 115 24.93 34.11 -23.38
N SER A 116 26.19 34.36 -22.98
CA SER A 116 27.32 34.39 -23.90
C SER A 116 27.67 33.05 -24.56
N LEU A 117 27.30 31.95 -23.90
CA LEU A 117 27.42 30.58 -24.40
C LEU A 117 26.29 30.18 -25.34
N GLY A 118 25.26 31.04 -25.47
CA GLY A 118 24.05 30.76 -26.27
C GLY A 118 23.04 29.87 -25.58
N TRP A 119 23.04 29.84 -24.23
CA TRP A 119 22.04 29.13 -23.44
C TRP A 119 20.82 30.02 -23.16
N PRO A 120 19.60 29.51 -23.25
CA PRO A 120 19.19 28.22 -23.77
C PRO A 120 19.23 28.19 -25.31
N PRO A 121 19.48 27.03 -25.93
CA PRO A 121 19.57 26.92 -27.38
C PRO A 121 18.26 27.34 -28.05
N LYS A 122 18.35 27.89 -29.24
CA LYS A 122 17.15 28.24 -30.04
C LYS A 122 16.52 26.95 -30.53
N LEU A 123 15.23 26.74 -30.24
CA LEU A 123 14.43 25.70 -30.85
C LEU A 123 14.31 26.03 -32.35
N VAL A 124 15.10 25.37 -33.19
CA VAL A 124 15.04 25.59 -34.64
C VAL A 124 13.89 24.79 -35.18
N THR A 125 12.84 25.47 -35.62
CA THR A 125 11.69 24.91 -36.33
C THR A 125 11.93 24.70 -37.83
N SER A 126 13.18 24.52 -38.25
CA SER A 126 13.48 24.38 -39.69
C SER A 126 13.29 22.95 -40.17
N LYS A 127 12.64 22.80 -41.31
CA LYS A 127 12.34 21.57 -42.05
C LYS A 127 13.59 20.78 -42.51
N GLU A 128 14.79 21.16 -42.10
CA GLU A 128 16.06 20.69 -42.65
C GLU A 128 16.90 19.87 -41.67
N ILE A 129 16.40 19.55 -40.46
CA ILE A 129 17.16 18.68 -39.55
C ILE A 129 16.73 17.24 -39.82
N SER A 130 17.62 16.44 -40.40
CA SER A 130 17.52 14.98 -40.46
C SER A 130 17.19 14.43 -39.07
N VAL A 131 16.24 13.50 -39.00
CA VAL A 131 15.60 12.92 -37.82
C VAL A 131 16.54 12.33 -36.75
N THR A 132 17.85 12.41 -36.96
CA THR A 132 18.88 11.75 -36.15
C THR A 132 19.80 12.67 -35.35
N GLN A 133 19.70 14.01 -35.46
CA GLN A 133 20.54 14.90 -34.66
C GLN A 133 19.69 15.62 -33.60
N GLY A 134 19.94 15.29 -32.32
CA GLY A 134 19.38 16.00 -31.17
C GLY A 134 19.73 17.50 -31.18
N LEU A 135 19.00 18.31 -30.41
CA LEU A 135 19.29 19.76 -30.27
C LEU A 135 20.73 19.97 -29.85
N PRO A 136 21.50 20.87 -30.54
CA PRO A 136 22.86 21.16 -30.15
C PRO A 136 22.90 21.71 -28.73
N ASN A 137 23.57 20.97 -27.84
CA ASN A 137 23.69 21.35 -26.44
C ASN A 137 24.90 22.28 -26.25
N PRO A 138 24.69 23.60 -25.95
CA PRO A 138 25.78 24.56 -25.78
C PRO A 138 26.76 24.16 -24.65
N LEU A 139 26.32 23.39 -23.65
CA LEU A 139 27.17 22.92 -22.56
C LEU A 139 28.25 21.96 -23.07
N LEU A 140 27.89 21.04 -23.97
CA LEU A 140 28.85 20.09 -24.58
C LEU A 140 29.79 20.78 -25.59
N LEU A 141 29.39 21.88 -26.20
CA LEU A 141 30.16 22.62 -27.18
C LEU A 141 31.20 23.58 -26.56
N MET A 142 31.16 23.74 -25.22
CA MET A 142 32.16 24.60 -24.55
C MET A 142 33.57 24.03 -24.63
N GLN A 143 34.53 24.84 -25.11
CA GLN A 143 35.94 24.47 -25.21
C GLN A 143 36.84 25.60 -24.68
N GLY A 144 38.06 25.22 -24.31
CA GLY A 144 39.13 26.14 -23.93
C GLY A 144 38.76 27.08 -22.76
N GLU A 145 38.98 28.37 -22.95
CA GLU A 145 38.80 29.40 -21.91
C GLU A 145 37.35 29.53 -21.43
N LYS A 146 36.37 29.35 -22.36
CA LYS A 146 34.93 29.39 -21.98
C LYS A 146 34.57 28.30 -20.97
N ARG A 147 35.13 27.09 -21.14
CA ARG A 147 34.92 25.97 -20.20
C ARG A 147 35.51 26.26 -18.83
N LYS A 148 36.70 26.90 -18.80
CA LYS A 148 37.34 27.30 -17.54
C LYS A 148 36.54 28.37 -16.82
N CYS A 149 36.11 29.43 -17.52
CA CYS A 149 35.27 30.49 -16.94
C CYS A 149 33.97 29.92 -16.39
N TYR A 150 33.29 29.00 -17.12
CA TYR A 150 32.08 28.37 -16.67
C TYR A 150 32.31 27.51 -15.42
N SER A 151 33.39 26.70 -15.42
CA SER A 151 33.78 25.88 -14.27
C SER A 151 34.00 26.71 -13.01
N LEU A 152 34.68 27.85 -13.14
CA LEU A 152 34.97 28.76 -12.02
C LEU A 152 33.70 29.45 -11.51
N SER A 153 32.84 29.91 -12.41
CA SER A 153 31.56 30.52 -12.08
C SER A 153 30.63 29.51 -11.39
N PHE A 154 30.58 28.27 -11.88
CA PHE A 154 29.84 27.17 -11.26
C PHE A 154 30.33 26.87 -9.86
N GLN A 155 31.66 26.74 -9.68
CA GLN A 155 32.24 26.53 -8.34
C GLN A 155 31.96 27.68 -7.39
N THR A 156 31.93 28.91 -7.86
CA THR A 156 31.60 30.09 -7.05
C THR A 156 30.14 30.04 -6.56
N LEU A 157 29.21 29.67 -7.43
CA LEU A 157 27.81 29.46 -7.05
C LEU A 157 27.62 28.32 -6.02
N CYS A 158 28.29 27.20 -6.23
CA CYS A 158 28.24 26.08 -5.29
C CYS A 158 28.85 26.46 -3.94
N ALA A 159 29.97 27.19 -3.90
CA ALA A 159 30.58 27.67 -2.68
C ALA A 159 29.63 28.65 -1.93
N LEU A 160 28.99 29.55 -2.67
CA LEU A 160 28.02 30.51 -2.11
C LEU A 160 26.82 29.76 -1.49
N GLN A 161 26.26 28.79 -2.20
CA GLN A 161 25.17 27.95 -1.70
C GLN A 161 25.59 27.17 -0.46
N HIS A 162 26.77 26.56 -0.46
CA HIS A 162 27.28 25.80 0.68
C HIS A 162 27.41 26.66 1.93
N VAL A 163 27.95 27.87 1.79
CA VAL A 163 28.06 28.84 2.89
C VAL A 163 26.66 29.18 3.43
N GLN A 164 25.72 29.45 2.54
CA GLN A 164 24.35 29.79 2.93
C GLN A 164 23.68 28.66 3.70
N LEU A 165 23.82 27.41 3.25
CA LEU A 165 23.26 26.23 3.89
C LEU A 165 23.82 26.02 5.30
N ARG A 166 25.14 26.10 5.44
CA ARG A 166 25.80 25.98 6.77
C ARG A 166 25.29 27.02 7.76
N ARG A 167 25.04 28.24 7.28
CA ARG A 167 24.50 29.33 8.12
C ARG A 167 23.06 29.05 8.53
N GLU A 168 22.21 28.63 7.60
CA GLU A 168 20.81 28.28 7.85
C GLU A 168 20.71 27.10 8.81
N GLU A 169 21.53 26.06 8.65
CA GLU A 169 21.60 24.90 9.53
C GLU A 169 21.97 25.31 10.97
N ARG A 170 23.05 26.11 11.14
CA ARG A 170 23.42 26.62 12.46
C ARG A 170 22.35 27.48 13.10
N GLN A 171 21.68 28.35 12.32
CA GLN A 171 20.59 29.19 12.80
C GLN A 171 19.34 28.37 13.17
N SER A 172 19.02 27.35 12.41
CA SER A 172 17.92 26.41 12.66
C SER A 172 18.15 25.60 13.93
N ASP A 173 19.37 25.09 14.15
CA ASP A 173 19.73 24.37 15.38
C ASP A 173 19.58 25.27 16.64
N LEU A 174 19.90 26.54 16.54
CA LEU A 174 19.72 27.51 17.63
C LEU A 174 18.24 27.80 17.93
N LEU A 175 17.35 27.66 16.93
CA LEU A 175 15.91 27.93 17.06
C LEU A 175 15.09 26.65 17.36
N GLY A 176 15.71 25.46 17.31
CA GLY A 176 15.03 24.17 17.54
C GLY A 176 13.99 23.81 16.48
N GLN A 177 14.04 24.45 15.31
CA GLN A 177 13.16 24.18 14.18
C GLN A 177 13.91 23.38 13.11
N LYS A 178 13.62 22.10 12.98
CA LYS A 178 14.05 21.30 11.84
C LYS A 178 13.01 21.43 10.72
N GLU A 179 13.17 22.39 9.83
CA GLU A 179 12.46 22.39 8.55
C GLU A 179 13.30 21.60 7.53
N GLU A 180 12.75 20.51 7.01
CA GLU A 180 13.29 19.81 5.84
C GLU A 180 13.15 20.70 4.59
N GLN A 181 14.11 21.59 4.37
CA GLN A 181 14.16 22.35 3.14
C GLN A 181 14.64 21.46 1.99
N LYS A 182 13.81 21.27 0.97
CA LYS A 182 14.24 20.71 -0.32
C LYS A 182 15.18 21.70 -0.99
N ILE A 183 16.48 21.43 -0.88
CA ILE A 183 17.51 22.31 -1.40
C ILE A 183 17.83 21.89 -2.83
N GLY A 184 17.33 22.66 -3.82
CA GLY A 184 17.80 22.58 -5.22
C GLY A 184 19.25 23.05 -5.35
N LEU A 185 19.95 22.67 -6.41
CA LEU A 185 21.27 23.22 -6.73
C LEU A 185 21.14 24.51 -7.52
N TRP A 186 21.49 25.64 -6.93
CA TRP A 186 21.29 26.96 -7.54
C TRP A 186 21.89 27.09 -8.95
N ALA A 187 23.02 26.44 -9.20
CA ALA A 187 23.63 26.45 -10.52
C ALA A 187 22.77 25.75 -11.58
N ILE A 188 21.98 24.73 -11.19
CA ILE A 188 21.00 24.09 -12.08
C ILE A 188 19.73 24.91 -12.19
N ASP A 189 19.27 25.51 -11.10
CA ASP A 189 18.12 26.43 -11.15
C ASP A 189 18.36 27.61 -12.09
N GLU A 190 19.58 28.15 -12.13
CA GLU A 190 19.98 29.20 -13.10
C GLU A 190 20.03 28.71 -14.55
N LEU A 191 20.31 27.42 -14.80
CA LEU A 191 20.19 26.81 -16.13
C LEU A 191 18.73 26.63 -16.55
N VAL A 192 17.88 26.23 -15.62
CA VAL A 192 16.46 25.94 -15.89
C VAL A 192 15.63 27.23 -16.05
N SER A 193 15.95 28.31 -15.32
CA SER A 193 15.18 29.55 -15.32
C SER A 193 14.92 30.15 -16.71
N PRO A 194 15.92 30.25 -17.65
CA PRO A 194 15.66 30.73 -19.01
C PRO A 194 14.81 29.78 -19.86
N ILE A 195 14.91 28.45 -19.59
CA ILE A 195 14.07 27.45 -20.24
C ILE A 195 12.64 27.59 -19.74
N ALA A 196 12.44 27.70 -18.42
CA ALA A 196 11.14 27.91 -17.79
C ALA A 196 10.40 29.11 -18.42
N SER A 197 11.06 30.26 -18.53
CA SER A 197 10.49 31.47 -19.12
C SER A 197 10.04 31.29 -20.57
N ARG A 198 10.75 30.47 -21.36
CA ARG A 198 10.36 30.16 -22.74
C ARG A 198 9.23 29.15 -22.81
N THR A 199 9.28 28.10 -21.99
CA THR A 199 8.27 27.03 -21.98
C THR A 199 6.93 27.51 -21.43
N GLU A 200 6.91 28.44 -20.49
CA GLU A 200 5.69 29.04 -19.93
C GLU A 200 4.78 29.63 -21.00
N HIS A 201 5.37 30.29 -22.02
CA HIS A 201 4.62 30.81 -23.14
C HIS A 201 3.96 29.69 -23.97
N HIS A 202 4.64 28.58 -24.20
CA HIS A 202 4.08 27.42 -24.90
C HIS A 202 3.04 26.70 -24.07
N PHE A 203 3.30 26.50 -22.78
CA PHE A 203 2.37 25.88 -21.83
C PHE A 203 1.06 26.66 -21.74
N SER A 204 1.11 27.99 -21.73
CA SER A 204 -0.09 28.85 -21.72
C SER A 204 -0.94 28.69 -22.95
N LYS A 205 -0.33 28.44 -24.11
CA LYS A 205 -1.05 28.15 -25.36
C LYS A 205 -1.73 26.79 -25.40
N TRP A 206 -1.18 25.81 -24.65
CA TRP A 206 -1.64 24.43 -24.63
C TRP A 206 -2.36 24.06 -23.32
N ALA A 207 -2.82 25.05 -22.57
CA ALA A 207 -3.52 24.82 -21.30
C ALA A 207 -4.73 23.88 -21.44
N ASP A 208 -5.42 23.92 -22.62
CA ASP A 208 -6.52 23.01 -22.90
C ASP A 208 -6.09 21.64 -23.46
N GLN A 209 -4.81 21.44 -23.74
CA GLN A 209 -4.21 20.21 -24.29
C GLN A 209 -2.96 19.82 -23.48
N PRO A 210 -3.15 19.35 -22.26
CA PRO A 210 -2.05 19.10 -21.32
C PRO A 210 -1.03 18.09 -21.83
N GLU A 211 -1.40 17.17 -22.73
CA GLU A 211 -0.51 16.19 -23.33
C GLU A 211 0.73 16.84 -23.99
N PHE A 212 0.54 17.97 -24.67
CA PHE A 212 1.65 18.70 -25.30
C PHE A 212 2.57 19.36 -24.25
N ILE A 213 2.02 19.78 -23.12
CA ILE A 213 2.79 20.35 -22.02
C ILE A 213 3.74 19.30 -21.46
N PHE A 214 3.21 18.10 -21.14
CA PHE A 214 4.01 16.98 -20.62
C PHE A 214 5.03 16.46 -21.64
N ALA A 215 4.62 16.34 -22.92
CA ALA A 215 5.51 15.92 -23.99
C ALA A 215 6.69 16.90 -24.18
N LEU A 216 6.44 18.20 -24.16
CA LEU A 216 7.48 19.22 -24.28
C LEU A 216 8.42 19.20 -23.05
N ALA A 217 7.86 19.15 -21.84
CA ALA A 217 8.64 19.09 -20.61
C ALA A 217 9.54 17.84 -20.59
N TYR A 218 9.01 16.68 -20.94
CA TYR A 218 9.77 15.43 -21.02
C TYR A 218 10.89 15.50 -22.06
N LYS A 219 10.56 15.99 -23.27
CA LYS A 219 11.53 16.12 -24.38
C LYS A 219 12.71 17.02 -24.01
N ILE A 220 12.43 18.17 -23.39
CA ILE A 220 13.49 19.08 -22.92
C ILE A 220 14.33 18.41 -21.85
N THR A 221 13.70 17.74 -20.87
CA THR A 221 14.40 17.05 -19.80
C THR A 221 15.34 16.00 -20.38
N GLN A 222 14.85 15.15 -21.29
CA GLN A 222 15.60 14.08 -21.95
C GLN A 222 16.74 14.59 -22.83
N ASP A 223 16.51 15.63 -23.65
CA ASP A 223 17.52 16.14 -24.60
C ASP A 223 18.75 16.76 -23.90
N PHE A 224 18.56 17.30 -22.69
CA PHE A 224 19.67 17.98 -21.99
C PHE A 224 20.27 17.17 -20.85
N ILE A 225 19.63 16.10 -20.36
CA ILE A 225 20.07 15.35 -19.18
C ILE A 225 21.50 14.80 -19.31
N THR A 226 21.85 14.23 -20.46
CA THR A 226 23.19 13.69 -20.71
C THR A 226 24.26 14.80 -20.68
N GLY A 227 23.99 15.93 -21.36
CA GLY A 227 24.92 17.05 -21.37
C GLY A 227 25.08 17.74 -20.02
N VAL A 228 24.01 17.77 -19.22
CA VAL A 228 24.06 18.26 -17.83
C VAL A 228 24.92 17.32 -16.99
N ASP A 229 24.74 16.03 -17.09
CA ASP A 229 25.51 15.04 -16.36
C ASP A 229 27.01 15.09 -16.72
N ASP A 230 27.34 14.97 -18.00
CA ASP A 230 28.72 14.95 -18.50
C ASP A 230 29.52 16.20 -18.12
N VAL A 231 28.88 17.36 -18.05
CA VAL A 231 29.56 18.65 -17.77
C VAL A 231 29.52 19.01 -16.29
N LEU A 232 28.36 18.81 -15.59
CA LEU A 232 28.16 19.31 -14.23
C LEU A 232 28.57 18.30 -13.17
N GLN A 233 28.34 17.00 -13.37
CA GLN A 233 28.69 16.01 -12.35
C GLN A 233 30.18 16.09 -11.95
N PRO A 234 31.14 16.18 -12.87
CA PRO A 234 32.54 16.36 -12.49
C PRO A 234 32.84 17.66 -11.72
N LEU A 235 32.01 18.70 -11.89
CA LEU A 235 32.17 19.97 -11.15
C LEU A 235 31.57 19.88 -9.76
N ILE A 236 30.44 19.17 -9.61
CA ILE A 236 29.78 18.86 -8.33
C ILE A 236 30.72 18.00 -7.48
N ASP A 237 31.29 16.95 -8.07
CA ASP A 237 32.23 16.05 -7.37
C ASP A 237 33.48 16.81 -6.89
N ARG A 238 34.01 17.72 -7.73
CA ARG A 238 35.14 18.59 -7.37
C ARG A 238 34.77 19.54 -6.22
N ALA A 239 33.53 20.03 -6.19
CA ALA A 239 33.02 20.86 -5.12
C ALA A 239 32.67 20.06 -3.84
N ARG A 240 32.80 18.74 -3.86
CA ARG A 240 32.47 17.81 -2.77
C ARG A 240 31.02 17.94 -2.26
N LEU A 241 30.08 18.17 -3.18
CA LEU A 241 28.67 18.24 -2.87
C LEU A 241 28.02 16.87 -3.13
N ASN A 242 27.18 16.40 -2.21
CA ASN A 242 26.44 15.14 -2.36
C ASN A 242 25.17 15.36 -3.19
N PHE A 243 25.31 15.77 -4.46
CA PHE A 243 24.22 15.97 -5.39
C PHE A 243 24.45 15.17 -6.67
N SER A 244 23.42 14.56 -7.21
CA SER A 244 23.40 14.04 -8.57
C SER A 244 22.97 15.16 -9.54
N ALA A 245 23.77 15.42 -10.57
CA ALA A 245 23.43 16.41 -11.60
C ALA A 245 22.14 16.03 -12.33
N LYS A 246 21.94 14.75 -12.62
CA LYS A 246 20.70 14.22 -13.25
C LYS A 246 19.49 14.47 -12.39
N GLU A 247 19.55 14.09 -11.12
CA GLU A 247 18.41 14.26 -10.18
C GLU A 247 18.08 15.73 -9.97
N ALA A 248 19.08 16.59 -9.77
CA ALA A 248 18.86 18.01 -9.60
C ALA A 248 18.26 18.66 -10.86
N TRP A 249 18.71 18.26 -12.07
CA TRP A 249 18.13 18.70 -13.33
C TRP A 249 16.66 18.30 -13.47
N VAL A 250 16.36 17.01 -13.26
CA VAL A 250 15.00 16.48 -13.35
C VAL A 250 14.10 17.14 -12.30
N SER A 251 14.59 17.30 -11.08
CA SER A 251 13.85 17.97 -9.99
C SER A 251 13.51 19.43 -10.34
N ALA A 252 14.45 20.18 -10.89
CA ALA A 252 14.23 21.57 -11.30
C ALA A 252 13.20 21.65 -12.45
N MET A 253 13.25 20.74 -13.43
CA MET A 253 12.25 20.68 -14.52
C MET A 253 10.85 20.30 -14.00
N VAL A 254 10.78 19.35 -13.05
CA VAL A 254 9.53 19.00 -12.35
C VAL A 254 8.95 20.21 -11.62
N GLN A 255 9.79 21.01 -10.94
CA GLN A 255 9.33 22.21 -10.24
C GLN A 255 8.74 23.25 -11.21
N VAL A 256 9.34 23.46 -12.40
CA VAL A 256 8.80 24.35 -13.42
C VAL A 256 7.41 23.90 -13.89
N LEU A 257 7.28 22.59 -14.19
CA LEU A 257 6.00 22.03 -14.63
C LEU A 257 4.97 22.11 -13.49
N SER A 258 5.35 21.73 -12.28
CA SER A 258 4.48 21.75 -11.09
C SER A 258 3.98 23.18 -10.82
N GLY A 259 4.88 24.18 -10.85
CA GLY A 259 4.52 25.57 -10.65
C GLY A 259 3.54 26.10 -11.71
N PHE A 260 3.69 25.70 -12.99
CA PHE A 260 2.75 26.06 -14.03
C PHE A 260 1.39 25.39 -13.81
N LEU A 261 1.37 24.08 -13.58
CA LEU A 261 0.14 23.32 -13.36
C LEU A 261 -0.63 23.82 -12.13
N GLU A 262 0.08 24.12 -11.04
CA GLU A 262 -0.52 24.69 -9.83
C GLU A 262 -1.25 26.00 -10.14
N LYS A 263 -0.58 26.93 -10.80
CA LYS A 263 -1.12 28.28 -11.02
C LYS A 263 -2.23 28.32 -12.08
N ASN A 264 -2.05 27.61 -13.18
CA ASN A 264 -2.86 27.81 -14.38
C ASN A 264 -3.89 26.70 -14.64
N VAL A 265 -3.66 25.47 -14.14
CA VAL A 265 -4.52 24.33 -14.45
C VAL A 265 -5.32 23.89 -13.21
N PHE A 266 -4.66 23.49 -12.14
CA PHE A 266 -5.35 22.97 -10.95
C PHE A 266 -6.18 24.01 -10.22
N THR A 267 -5.73 25.27 -10.16
CA THR A 267 -6.52 26.35 -9.58
C THR A 267 -7.85 26.52 -10.31
N VAL A 268 -7.82 26.54 -11.65
CA VAL A 268 -9.02 26.67 -12.49
C VAL A 268 -9.94 25.44 -12.33
N LEU A 269 -9.37 24.23 -12.35
CA LEU A 269 -10.15 23.00 -12.17
C LEU A 269 -10.76 22.90 -10.77
N ALA A 270 -10.03 23.31 -9.73
CA ALA A 270 -10.53 23.30 -8.35
C ALA A 270 -11.69 24.31 -8.15
N ASP A 271 -11.62 25.47 -8.76
CA ASP A 271 -12.68 26.46 -8.69
C ASP A 271 -13.92 26.02 -9.47
N ARG A 272 -13.75 25.47 -10.68
CA ARG A 272 -14.85 24.85 -11.46
C ARG A 272 -15.49 23.68 -10.70
N TYR A 273 -14.71 22.89 -9.94
CA TYR A 273 -15.25 21.80 -9.12
C TYR A 273 -16.13 22.28 -7.97
N LYS A 274 -15.91 23.49 -7.43
CA LYS A 274 -16.76 24.10 -6.40
C LYS A 274 -18.14 24.49 -6.96
N GLU A 275 -18.22 24.80 -8.24
CA GLU A 275 -19.47 25.10 -8.95
C GLU A 275 -20.28 23.83 -9.18
N LYS A 276 -21.50 23.76 -8.65
CA LYS A 276 -22.34 22.53 -8.72
C LYS A 276 -22.67 22.09 -10.14
N SER A 277 -22.83 23.03 -11.08
CA SER A 277 -23.21 22.79 -12.49
C SER A 277 -22.10 22.14 -13.32
N MET A 278 -20.83 22.38 -12.99
CA MET A 278 -19.68 21.97 -13.82
C MET A 278 -18.96 20.69 -13.35
N LYS A 279 -19.45 20.07 -12.24
CA LYS A 279 -18.77 18.89 -11.63
C LYS A 279 -18.65 17.68 -12.53
N SER A 280 -19.59 17.48 -13.48
CA SER A 280 -19.55 16.31 -14.37
C SER A 280 -18.38 16.38 -15.36
N ASP A 281 -18.06 17.57 -15.82
CA ASP A 281 -17.06 17.79 -16.87
C ASP A 281 -15.64 17.91 -16.31
N VAL A 282 -15.53 18.39 -15.07
CA VAL A 282 -14.24 18.50 -14.35
C VAL A 282 -13.66 17.14 -13.98
N ILE A 283 -14.50 16.15 -13.66
CA ILE A 283 -14.05 14.84 -13.21
C ILE A 283 -13.19 14.12 -14.24
N PRO A 284 -13.60 13.98 -15.53
CA PRO A 284 -12.76 13.34 -16.56
C PRO A 284 -11.44 14.10 -16.77
N SER A 285 -11.51 15.44 -16.86
CA SER A 285 -10.32 16.27 -17.05
C SER A 285 -9.33 16.16 -15.90
N TRP A 286 -9.81 16.12 -14.65
CA TRP A 286 -8.97 15.91 -13.48
C TRP A 286 -8.28 14.55 -13.49
N LEU A 287 -9.03 13.47 -13.75
CA LEU A 287 -8.48 12.12 -13.80
C LEU A 287 -7.48 11.95 -14.94
N HIS A 288 -7.80 12.47 -16.13
CA HIS A 288 -6.89 12.46 -17.26
C HIS A 288 -5.57 13.19 -16.97
N LEU A 289 -5.65 14.34 -16.29
CA LEU A 289 -4.45 15.08 -15.86
C LEU A 289 -3.62 14.28 -14.86
N ILE A 290 -4.25 13.60 -13.89
CA ILE A 290 -3.55 12.73 -12.96
C ILE A 290 -2.88 11.56 -13.68
N ASP A 291 -3.56 10.92 -14.65
CA ASP A 291 -2.96 9.83 -15.44
C ASP A 291 -1.73 10.32 -16.22
N LEU A 292 -1.79 11.51 -16.82
CA LEU A 292 -0.64 12.15 -17.49
C LEU A 292 0.52 12.44 -16.52
N ILE A 293 0.23 12.91 -15.31
CA ILE A 293 1.25 13.16 -14.29
C ILE A 293 1.92 11.85 -13.88
N VAL A 294 1.15 10.81 -13.57
CA VAL A 294 1.69 9.51 -13.16
C VAL A 294 2.56 8.89 -14.26
N ASP A 295 2.13 8.94 -15.52
CA ASP A 295 2.91 8.48 -16.67
C ASP A 295 4.20 9.29 -16.86
N PHE A 296 4.12 10.61 -16.70
CA PHE A 296 5.27 11.52 -16.79
C PHE A 296 6.28 11.22 -15.67
N ASP A 297 5.84 11.11 -14.41
CA ASP A 297 6.69 10.81 -13.27
C ASP A 297 7.38 9.45 -13.46
N ARG A 298 6.66 8.43 -13.92
CA ARG A 298 7.23 7.11 -14.24
C ARG A 298 8.33 7.18 -15.29
N LYS A 299 8.10 7.93 -16.38
CA LYS A 299 9.11 8.16 -17.42
C LYS A 299 10.35 8.90 -16.89
N LEU A 300 10.15 9.89 -16.02
CA LEU A 300 11.27 10.60 -15.40
C LEU A 300 12.09 9.70 -14.47
N HIS A 301 11.43 8.87 -13.66
CA HIS A 301 12.12 7.90 -12.83
C HIS A 301 12.99 6.94 -13.64
N SER A 302 12.53 6.50 -14.82
CA SER A 302 13.33 5.66 -15.71
C SER A 302 14.58 6.36 -16.27
N LEU A 303 14.58 7.69 -16.41
CA LEU A 303 15.76 8.46 -16.83
C LEU A 303 16.83 8.57 -15.73
N VAL A 304 16.41 8.58 -14.47
CA VAL A 304 17.30 8.71 -13.31
C VAL A 304 17.83 7.36 -12.84
N SER A 305 16.98 6.32 -12.83
CA SER A 305 17.27 5.01 -12.23
C SER A 305 18.22 4.12 -13.03
N SER A 306 18.62 4.47 -14.25
CA SER A 306 19.39 3.59 -15.13
C SER A 306 20.82 3.25 -14.63
N GLU A 307 21.33 3.87 -13.57
CA GLU A 307 22.67 3.64 -13.06
C GLU A 307 22.76 3.19 -11.58
N THR A 308 21.64 3.17 -10.83
CA THR A 308 21.66 2.99 -9.36
C THR A 308 21.52 1.54 -8.88
N TYR A 309 21.65 0.54 -9.75
CA TYR A 309 21.53 -0.89 -9.35
C TYR A 309 22.63 -1.42 -8.42
N LEU A 310 23.64 -0.62 -8.04
CA LEU A 310 24.81 -1.09 -7.27
C LEU A 310 24.86 -0.64 -5.81
N LEU A 311 23.97 0.23 -5.31
CA LEU A 311 23.97 0.67 -3.90
C LEU A 311 22.54 0.76 -3.34
N PRO A 312 22.06 -0.27 -2.61
CA PRO A 312 20.69 -0.29 -2.10
C PRO A 312 20.43 0.59 -0.84
N GLU A 313 21.43 1.21 -0.24
CA GLU A 313 21.26 1.80 1.10
C GLU A 313 20.95 3.31 1.18
N SER A 314 21.05 4.06 0.09
CA SER A 314 20.80 5.52 0.14
C SER A 314 19.80 6.07 -0.89
N GLY A 315 19.30 5.24 -1.81
CA GLY A 315 18.49 5.69 -2.97
C GLY A 315 16.99 5.93 -2.69
N GLY A 316 16.45 5.47 -1.57
CA GLY A 316 15.00 5.45 -1.34
C GLY A 316 14.36 6.82 -1.08
N GLU A 317 15.02 7.71 -0.37
CA GLU A 317 14.43 9.00 0.04
C GLU A 317 14.56 10.09 -1.03
N PHE A 318 15.68 10.17 -1.75
CA PHE A 318 15.87 11.18 -2.79
C PHE A 318 14.96 10.98 -4.01
N SER A 319 14.76 9.75 -4.45
CA SER A 319 13.90 9.44 -5.60
C SER A 319 12.43 9.79 -5.37
N ARG A 320 11.92 9.64 -4.15
CA ARG A 320 10.54 9.99 -3.78
C ARG A 320 10.25 11.50 -3.84
N GLY A 321 11.28 12.34 -3.78
CA GLY A 321 11.15 13.80 -3.84
C GLY A 321 10.81 14.37 -5.23
N ILE A 322 11.04 13.60 -6.29
CA ILE A 322 10.90 14.06 -7.68
C ILE A 322 9.56 13.61 -8.25
N SER A 323 8.50 14.33 -7.97
CA SER A 323 7.17 14.06 -8.51
C SER A 323 6.35 15.34 -8.66
N VAL A 324 5.64 15.46 -9.78
CA VAL A 324 4.67 16.55 -10.00
C VAL A 324 3.53 16.48 -8.99
N LEU A 325 3.21 15.28 -8.46
CA LEU A 325 2.19 15.11 -7.41
C LEU A 325 2.55 15.78 -6.08
N SER A 326 3.79 16.29 -5.91
CA SER A 326 4.18 17.11 -4.75
C SER A 326 3.25 18.32 -4.52
N ILE A 327 2.58 18.82 -5.55
CA ILE A 327 1.56 19.89 -5.47
C ILE A 327 0.46 19.52 -4.44
N PHE A 328 0.05 18.25 -4.41
CA PHE A 328 -1.00 17.78 -3.49
C PHE A 328 -0.54 17.66 -2.03
N CYS A 329 0.77 17.55 -1.80
CA CYS A 329 1.33 17.56 -0.45
C CYS A 329 1.23 18.96 0.19
N GLY A 330 1.45 20.01 -0.60
CA GLY A 330 1.32 21.42 -0.16
C GLY A 330 -0.15 21.90 -0.06
N ARG A 331 -1.05 21.31 -0.85
CA ARG A 331 -2.45 21.73 -0.97
C ARG A 331 -3.41 20.63 -0.50
N ARG A 332 -3.61 20.51 0.81
CA ARG A 332 -4.50 19.48 1.42
C ARG A 332 -5.96 19.54 0.94
N ASP A 333 -6.45 20.71 0.54
CA ASP A 333 -7.78 20.89 -0.05
C ASP A 333 -7.89 20.24 -1.44
N TRP A 334 -6.85 20.31 -2.28
CA TRP A 334 -6.81 19.64 -3.58
C TRP A 334 -6.69 18.12 -3.43
N LEU A 335 -5.91 17.64 -2.47
CA LEU A 335 -5.87 16.22 -2.15
C LEU A 335 -7.26 15.69 -1.78
N LYS A 336 -8.03 16.46 -0.98
CA LYS A 336 -9.43 16.13 -0.64
C LYS A 336 -10.37 16.15 -1.86
N ILE A 337 -10.14 17.03 -2.83
CA ILE A 337 -10.90 17.04 -4.09
C ILE A 337 -10.56 15.79 -4.89
N TRP A 338 -9.29 15.49 -5.07
CA TRP A 338 -8.84 14.32 -5.79
C TRP A 338 -9.39 13.02 -5.19
N THR A 339 -9.28 12.82 -3.87
CA THR A 339 -9.85 11.64 -3.19
C THR A 339 -11.35 11.48 -3.44
N LYS A 340 -12.12 12.58 -3.44
CA LYS A 340 -13.57 12.53 -3.73
C LYS A 340 -13.86 12.18 -5.19
N ILE A 341 -13.06 12.68 -6.13
CA ILE A 341 -13.19 12.38 -7.56
C ILE A 341 -12.89 10.91 -7.81
N GLU A 342 -11.77 10.40 -7.27
CA GLU A 342 -11.39 8.98 -7.40
C GLU A 342 -12.46 8.06 -6.84
N LEU A 343 -12.91 8.32 -5.63
CA LEU A 343 -13.94 7.50 -4.98
C LEU A 343 -15.25 7.50 -5.77
N LYS A 344 -15.67 8.66 -6.30
CA LYS A 344 -16.88 8.76 -7.13
C LYS A 344 -16.74 7.98 -8.44
N ASN A 345 -15.56 8.06 -9.08
CA ASN A 345 -15.26 7.29 -10.30
C ASN A 345 -15.22 5.80 -10.03
N ALA A 346 -14.58 5.37 -8.94
CA ALA A 346 -14.53 3.98 -8.50
C ALA A 346 -15.94 3.41 -8.27
N TRP A 347 -16.82 4.15 -7.60
CA TRP A 347 -18.21 3.74 -7.40
C TRP A 347 -18.99 3.65 -8.71
N LYS A 348 -18.74 4.55 -9.66
CA LYS A 348 -19.38 4.49 -10.99
C LYS A 348 -18.93 3.23 -11.73
N LYS A 349 -17.63 2.91 -11.72
CA LYS A 349 -17.08 1.69 -12.32
C LYS A 349 -17.69 0.45 -11.67
N LEU A 350 -17.68 0.35 -10.34
CA LEU A 350 -18.26 -0.79 -9.63
C LEU A 350 -19.75 -0.99 -9.94
N LYS A 351 -20.54 0.08 -10.06
CA LYS A 351 -21.96 -0.03 -10.42
C LYS A 351 -22.17 -0.59 -11.82
N VAL A 352 -21.30 -0.26 -12.78
CA VAL A 352 -21.35 -0.83 -14.12
C VAL A 352 -21.04 -2.31 -14.07
N GLU A 353 -20.00 -2.70 -13.35
CA GLU A 353 -19.63 -4.11 -13.16
C GLU A 353 -20.75 -4.91 -12.48
N LEU A 354 -21.37 -4.35 -11.42
CA LEU A 354 -22.48 -4.98 -10.70
C LEU A 354 -23.76 -5.17 -11.55
N ALA A 355 -23.95 -4.34 -12.56
CA ALA A 355 -25.09 -4.45 -13.48
C ALA A 355 -24.88 -5.55 -14.54
N GLY A 356 -23.67 -6.04 -14.72
CA GLY A 356 -23.35 -7.13 -15.62
C GLY A 356 -23.97 -8.45 -15.18
N GLU A 357 -24.65 -9.19 -16.06
CA GLU A 357 -25.26 -10.50 -15.76
C GLU A 357 -24.22 -11.52 -15.27
N ARG A 358 -22.97 -11.39 -15.71
CA ARG A 358 -21.86 -12.29 -15.36
C ARG A 358 -21.11 -11.91 -14.10
N ALA A 359 -21.47 -10.79 -13.44
CA ALA A 359 -20.74 -10.27 -12.28
C ALA A 359 -20.55 -11.32 -11.15
N TRP A 360 -21.55 -12.17 -10.97
CA TRP A 360 -21.61 -13.18 -9.89
C TRP A 360 -21.32 -14.61 -10.37
N LEU A 361 -20.94 -14.80 -11.64
CA LEU A 361 -20.55 -16.11 -12.15
C LEU A 361 -19.16 -16.48 -11.63
N THR A 362 -19.02 -17.74 -11.26
CA THR A 362 -17.76 -18.34 -10.79
C THR A 362 -17.04 -19.11 -11.90
N ASP A 363 -17.69 -19.33 -13.06
CA ASP A 363 -17.17 -20.17 -14.15
C ASP A 363 -15.94 -19.56 -14.83
N GLY A 364 -14.89 -20.40 -14.93
CA GLY A 364 -13.58 -20.08 -15.47
C GLY A 364 -13.49 -19.96 -17.00
N GLN A 365 -14.50 -19.41 -17.68
CA GLN A 365 -14.32 -18.99 -19.05
C GLN A 365 -13.50 -17.69 -19.05
N ARG A 366 -12.23 -17.79 -19.40
CA ARG A 366 -11.36 -16.65 -19.74
C ARG A 366 -12.08 -15.77 -20.75
N VAL A 367 -12.72 -14.73 -20.27
CA VAL A 367 -12.97 -13.56 -21.09
C VAL A 367 -11.68 -12.77 -21.00
N GLU A 368 -10.91 -12.76 -22.08
CA GLU A 368 -9.82 -11.83 -22.30
C GLU A 368 -10.39 -10.42 -22.19
N LEU A 369 -10.47 -9.89 -20.98
CA LEU A 369 -10.55 -8.46 -20.77
C LEU A 369 -9.16 -7.94 -21.15
N HIS A 370 -9.09 -7.14 -22.22
CA HIS A 370 -7.95 -6.26 -22.49
C HIS A 370 -7.79 -5.30 -21.30
N ILE A 371 -7.10 -5.76 -20.26
CA ILE A 371 -6.66 -4.95 -19.13
C ILE A 371 -5.16 -4.91 -19.26
N ASP A 372 -4.61 -3.71 -19.22
CA ASP A 372 -3.20 -3.41 -19.28
C ASP A 372 -2.39 -4.44 -18.48
N THR A 373 -1.47 -5.09 -19.16
CA THR A 373 -0.62 -6.20 -18.67
C THR A 373 0.21 -5.87 -17.42
N GLU A 374 0.29 -4.60 -17.04
CA GLU A 374 1.08 -4.14 -15.89
C GLU A 374 0.43 -4.38 -14.51
N THR A 375 -0.87 -4.70 -14.46
CA THR A 375 -1.59 -4.96 -13.19
C THR A 375 -1.67 -6.43 -12.80
N GLU A 376 -1.28 -7.36 -13.68
CA GLU A 376 -1.38 -8.80 -13.41
C GLU A 376 -0.26 -9.34 -12.49
N GLU A 377 0.90 -8.69 -12.44
CA GLU A 377 2.05 -9.15 -11.63
C GLU A 377 1.81 -9.08 -10.11
N PHE A 378 0.84 -8.29 -9.65
CA PHE A 378 0.56 -8.13 -8.21
C PHE A 378 -0.49 -9.09 -7.64
N LEU A 379 -1.03 -10.00 -8.44
CA LEU A 379 -2.04 -10.95 -8.00
C LEU A 379 -1.45 -12.37 -7.94
N LEU A 380 -0.72 -12.68 -6.86
CA LEU A 380 -0.09 -14.00 -6.65
C LEU A 380 -1.12 -15.13 -6.54
N SER A 381 -2.27 -14.90 -5.87
CA SER A 381 -3.36 -15.89 -5.79
C SER A 381 -4.36 -15.66 -6.90
N SER A 382 -4.73 -16.70 -7.61
CA SER A 382 -5.72 -16.59 -8.68
C SER A 382 -7.14 -16.59 -8.13
N ARG A 383 -8.06 -15.90 -8.81
CA ARG A 383 -9.50 -15.92 -8.51
C ARG A 383 -10.06 -17.36 -8.55
N GLU A 384 -9.52 -18.18 -9.42
CA GLU A 384 -9.94 -19.58 -9.67
C GLU A 384 -9.69 -20.46 -8.45
N ASP A 385 -8.58 -20.25 -7.71
CA ASP A 385 -8.24 -20.99 -6.49
C ASP A 385 -9.31 -20.82 -5.40
N TYR A 386 -9.91 -19.64 -5.34
CA TYR A 386 -10.96 -19.30 -4.39
C TYR A 386 -12.38 -19.47 -4.94
N LYS A 387 -12.54 -19.88 -6.22
CA LYS A 387 -13.82 -19.89 -6.92
C LYS A 387 -14.59 -18.57 -6.74
N ALA A 388 -13.88 -17.44 -6.69
CA ALA A 388 -14.47 -16.14 -6.43
C ALA A 388 -15.20 -15.62 -7.68
N PRO A 389 -16.32 -14.88 -7.50
CA PRO A 389 -17.03 -14.25 -8.60
C PRO A 389 -16.22 -13.10 -9.22
N LEU A 390 -16.43 -12.81 -10.50
CA LEU A 390 -15.74 -11.75 -11.25
C LEU A 390 -15.80 -10.39 -10.57
N ILE A 391 -16.89 -10.08 -9.92
CA ILE A 391 -17.08 -8.80 -9.24
C ILE A 391 -16.06 -8.54 -8.11
N ALA A 392 -15.61 -9.60 -7.42
CA ALA A 392 -14.60 -9.48 -6.36
C ALA A 392 -13.26 -9.06 -6.96
N GLU A 393 -12.86 -9.68 -8.07
CA GLU A 393 -11.65 -9.32 -8.80
C GLU A 393 -11.73 -7.88 -9.37
N SER A 394 -12.86 -7.53 -10.00
CA SER A 394 -13.09 -6.17 -10.51
C SER A 394 -13.02 -5.12 -9.39
N ALA A 395 -13.58 -5.40 -8.22
CA ALA A 395 -13.51 -4.51 -7.06
C ALA A 395 -12.06 -4.33 -6.57
N LEU A 396 -11.29 -5.41 -6.47
CA LEU A 396 -9.87 -5.34 -6.09
C LEU A 396 -9.03 -4.60 -7.12
N LYS A 397 -9.24 -4.82 -8.43
CA LYS A 397 -8.57 -4.07 -9.51
C LYS A 397 -8.87 -2.56 -9.45
N ILE A 398 -10.12 -2.18 -9.17
CA ILE A 398 -10.50 -0.78 -8.99
C ILE A 398 -9.80 -0.18 -7.76
N ALA A 399 -9.76 -0.92 -6.63
CA ALA A 399 -9.08 -0.48 -5.40
C ALA A 399 -7.57 -0.32 -5.62
N TRP A 400 -6.94 -1.31 -6.26
CA TRP A 400 -5.51 -1.25 -6.60
C TRP A 400 -5.16 -0.09 -7.53
N GLY A 401 -6.00 0.16 -8.53
CA GLY A 401 -5.80 1.31 -9.43
C GLY A 401 -5.77 2.66 -8.71
N MET A 402 -6.51 2.82 -7.59
CA MET A 402 -6.40 4.00 -6.74
C MET A 402 -5.09 4.01 -5.94
N VAL A 403 -4.65 2.86 -5.43
CA VAL A 403 -3.37 2.73 -4.72
C VAL A 403 -2.21 3.05 -5.66
N ALA A 404 -2.16 2.45 -6.85
CA ALA A 404 -1.10 2.65 -7.82
C ALA A 404 -0.92 4.12 -8.24
N ARG A 405 -2.02 4.88 -8.31
CA ARG A 405 -1.96 6.33 -8.62
C ARG A 405 -1.33 7.17 -7.52
N CYS A 406 -1.40 6.76 -6.27
CA CYS A 406 -0.82 7.52 -5.17
C CYS A 406 0.60 7.09 -4.78
N GLN A 407 1.13 6.01 -5.33
CA GLN A 407 2.48 5.51 -5.00
C GLN A 407 3.58 6.54 -5.30
N THR A 408 3.39 7.39 -6.30
CA THR A 408 4.33 8.46 -6.66
C THR A 408 4.18 9.74 -5.82
N LEU A 409 3.24 9.80 -4.87
CA LEU A 409 3.15 10.91 -3.91
C LEU A 409 4.40 10.91 -3.01
N PRO A 410 5.12 12.04 -2.91
CA PRO A 410 6.38 12.09 -2.15
C PRO A 410 6.19 11.97 -0.64
N SER A 411 5.04 12.39 -0.09
CA SER A 411 4.75 12.36 1.34
C SER A 411 4.03 11.08 1.73
N ILE A 412 4.64 10.26 2.60
CA ILE A 412 4.04 9.04 3.16
C ILE A 412 2.72 9.36 3.88
N ALA A 413 2.66 10.45 4.64
CA ALA A 413 1.43 10.88 5.31
C ALA A 413 0.30 11.22 4.31
N ALA A 414 0.62 11.81 3.15
CA ALA A 414 -0.35 12.07 2.09
C ALA A 414 -0.80 10.77 1.41
N GLN A 415 0.08 9.79 1.21
CA GLN A 415 -0.26 8.46 0.70
C GLN A 415 -1.22 7.73 1.64
N ILE A 416 -0.92 7.68 2.94
CA ILE A 416 -1.80 7.08 3.96
C ILE A 416 -3.17 7.75 3.92
N GLN A 417 -3.22 9.10 3.98
CA GLN A 417 -4.47 9.84 3.93
C GLN A 417 -5.26 9.56 2.64
N PHE A 418 -4.59 9.45 1.50
CA PHE A 418 -5.22 9.14 0.22
C PHE A 418 -5.81 7.73 0.22
N ILE A 419 -5.03 6.68 0.57
CA ILE A 419 -5.48 5.29 0.57
C ILE A 419 -6.65 5.09 1.54
N ARG A 420 -6.55 5.62 2.77
CA ARG A 420 -7.64 5.57 3.76
C ARG A 420 -8.91 6.27 3.28
N SER A 421 -8.76 7.39 2.54
CA SER A 421 -9.91 8.15 2.04
C SER A 421 -10.51 7.59 0.75
N THR A 422 -9.81 6.74 0.01
CA THR A 422 -10.22 6.20 -1.30
C THR A 422 -10.35 4.69 -1.27
N ALA A 423 -9.26 3.94 -1.39
CA ALA A 423 -9.27 2.48 -1.53
C ALA A 423 -9.95 1.79 -0.33
N ALA A 424 -9.58 2.15 0.90
CA ALA A 424 -10.19 1.59 2.10
C ALA A 424 -11.71 1.89 2.16
N ARG A 425 -12.12 3.13 1.94
CA ARG A 425 -13.56 3.50 1.91
C ARG A 425 -14.32 2.83 0.78
N PHE A 426 -13.69 2.62 -0.37
CA PHE A 426 -14.28 1.89 -1.49
C PHE A 426 -14.47 0.42 -1.15
N LEU A 427 -13.50 -0.24 -0.50
CA LEU A 427 -13.60 -1.61 -0.03
C LEU A 427 -14.75 -1.76 0.99
N TRP A 428 -14.87 -0.85 1.95
CA TRP A 428 -16.00 -0.84 2.89
C TRP A 428 -17.36 -0.71 2.19
N TYR A 429 -17.42 0.07 1.11
CA TYR A 429 -18.64 0.15 0.30
C TYR A 429 -18.91 -1.19 -0.40
N PHE A 430 -17.91 -1.84 -0.94
CA PHE A 430 -18.04 -3.16 -1.57
C PHE A 430 -18.48 -4.23 -0.54
N PHE A 431 -17.91 -4.25 0.65
CA PHE A 431 -18.32 -5.15 1.74
C PHE A 431 -19.79 -4.93 2.12
N LYS A 432 -20.24 -3.68 2.15
CA LYS A 432 -21.66 -3.37 2.34
C LYS A 432 -22.53 -3.92 1.21
N VAL A 433 -22.06 -3.91 -0.02
CA VAL A 433 -22.80 -4.53 -1.15
C VAL A 433 -22.89 -6.04 -0.96
N LEU A 434 -21.81 -6.72 -0.56
CA LEU A 434 -21.81 -8.15 -0.22
C LEU A 434 -22.82 -8.44 0.90
N LEU A 435 -22.78 -7.69 1.99
CA LEU A 435 -23.68 -7.84 3.14
C LEU A 435 -25.14 -7.63 2.75
N LEU A 436 -25.45 -6.59 1.97
CA LEU A 436 -26.82 -6.33 1.52
C LEU A 436 -27.35 -7.41 0.58
N ARG A 437 -26.45 -8.02 -0.21
CA ARG A 437 -26.83 -9.14 -1.07
C ARG A 437 -27.09 -10.40 -0.23
N GLY A 438 -26.26 -10.68 0.78
CA GLY A 438 -26.47 -11.77 1.72
C GLY A 438 -27.82 -11.64 2.46
N LYS A 439 -28.13 -10.45 2.98
CA LYS A 439 -29.43 -10.19 3.67
C LYS A 439 -30.68 -10.36 2.80
N LYS A 440 -30.56 -10.36 1.48
CA LYS A 440 -31.66 -10.62 0.56
C LYS A 440 -31.92 -12.12 0.33
N ILE A 441 -31.06 -12.97 0.85
CA ILE A 441 -31.15 -14.40 0.76
C ILE A 441 -31.94 -14.87 1.97
N GLU A 442 -33.22 -15.26 1.78
CA GLU A 442 -34.05 -15.84 2.81
C GLU A 442 -34.08 -17.36 2.61
N PHE A 443 -33.64 -18.11 3.61
CA PHE A 443 -33.78 -19.56 3.62
C PHE A 443 -35.22 -19.94 3.88
N HIS A 444 -35.87 -20.61 2.94
CA HIS A 444 -37.19 -21.22 3.15
C HIS A 444 -37.00 -22.73 3.36
N PRO A 445 -37.61 -23.28 4.40
CA PRO A 445 -37.27 -24.63 4.86
C PRO A 445 -37.70 -25.79 3.91
N VAL A 446 -38.41 -25.57 2.83
CA VAL A 446 -38.93 -26.67 1.98
C VAL A 446 -39.26 -26.20 0.53
N ASN A 447 -38.39 -25.57 -0.21
CA ASN A 447 -38.65 -25.26 -1.62
C ASN A 447 -37.53 -25.75 -2.54
N SER A 448 -37.87 -26.12 -3.77
CA SER A 448 -37.02 -26.65 -4.82
C SER A 448 -35.94 -25.69 -5.35
N ASP A 449 -35.83 -24.48 -4.82
CA ASP A 449 -34.84 -23.45 -5.17
C ASP A 449 -33.67 -23.37 -4.19
N ASP A 450 -33.54 -24.30 -3.23
CA ASP A 450 -32.49 -24.25 -2.20
C ASP A 450 -31.07 -24.35 -2.79
N ASP A 451 -30.89 -25.12 -3.87
CA ASP A 451 -29.59 -25.23 -4.52
C ASP A 451 -29.08 -23.87 -5.06
N ASP A 452 -29.96 -23.02 -5.60
CA ASP A 452 -29.59 -21.69 -6.09
C ASP A 452 -29.21 -20.74 -4.93
N ILE A 453 -29.88 -20.88 -3.79
CA ILE A 453 -29.55 -20.14 -2.56
C ILE A 453 -28.18 -20.54 -2.04
N LEU A 454 -27.89 -21.85 -1.95
CA LEU A 454 -26.58 -22.35 -1.51
C LEU A 454 -25.45 -21.85 -2.44
N VAL A 455 -25.66 -21.87 -3.75
CA VAL A 455 -24.71 -21.36 -4.74
C VAL A 455 -24.42 -19.87 -4.53
N ARG A 456 -25.45 -19.05 -4.28
CA ARG A 456 -25.31 -17.61 -4.05
C ARG A 456 -24.52 -17.31 -2.78
N ILE A 457 -24.77 -18.03 -1.68
CA ILE A 457 -24.02 -17.84 -0.42
C ILE A 457 -22.57 -18.29 -0.60
N CYS A 458 -22.32 -19.43 -1.23
CA CYS A 458 -20.96 -19.86 -1.57
C CYS A 458 -20.21 -18.79 -2.36
N GLY A 459 -20.87 -18.14 -3.32
CA GLY A 459 -20.28 -17.02 -4.07
C GLY A 459 -19.91 -15.81 -3.20
N LEU A 460 -20.71 -15.49 -2.17
CA LEU A 460 -20.41 -14.41 -1.23
C LEU A 460 -19.22 -14.76 -0.32
N ILE A 461 -19.17 -15.98 0.21
CA ILE A 461 -18.06 -16.47 1.04
C ILE A 461 -16.76 -16.45 0.21
N ASN A 462 -16.80 -16.98 -1.01
CA ASN A 462 -15.67 -17.00 -1.91
C ASN A 462 -15.17 -15.57 -2.25
N ALA A 463 -16.10 -14.62 -2.46
CA ALA A 463 -15.74 -13.22 -2.71
C ALA A 463 -15.03 -12.60 -1.51
N ALA A 464 -15.55 -12.82 -0.29
CA ALA A 464 -14.95 -12.30 0.93
C ALA A 464 -13.59 -12.92 1.18
N ARG A 465 -13.45 -14.25 1.08
CA ARG A 465 -12.17 -14.96 1.27
C ARG A 465 -11.11 -14.54 0.26
N TYR A 466 -11.49 -14.35 -1.01
CA TYR A 466 -10.56 -13.86 -2.02
C TYR A 466 -10.09 -12.43 -1.71
N CYS A 467 -11.02 -11.55 -1.31
CA CYS A 467 -10.65 -10.18 -0.92
C CYS A 467 -9.77 -10.17 0.33
N GLU A 468 -10.07 -10.99 1.34
CA GLU A 468 -9.26 -11.14 2.55
C GLU A 468 -7.82 -11.53 2.20
N SER A 469 -7.66 -12.63 1.41
CA SER A 469 -6.35 -13.11 0.98
C SER A 469 -5.55 -12.04 0.23
N LYS A 470 -6.19 -11.30 -0.67
CA LYS A 470 -5.53 -10.24 -1.43
C LYS A 470 -5.11 -9.06 -0.56
N LEU A 471 -5.93 -8.67 0.41
CA LEU A 471 -5.56 -7.60 1.34
C LEU A 471 -4.42 -8.01 2.27
N GLN A 472 -4.32 -9.29 2.62
CA GLN A 472 -3.16 -9.85 3.33
C GLN A 472 -1.90 -9.78 2.46
N GLU A 473 -1.96 -10.26 1.20
CA GLU A 473 -0.86 -10.16 0.24
C GLU A 473 -0.39 -8.71 0.03
N TRP A 474 -1.32 -7.74 -0.13
CA TRP A 474 -0.96 -6.33 -0.23
C TRP A 474 -0.29 -5.81 1.04
N SER A 475 -0.77 -6.24 2.20
CA SER A 475 -0.22 -5.80 3.49
C SER A 475 1.19 -6.32 3.76
N ASP A 476 1.58 -7.43 3.11
CA ASP A 476 2.93 -8.00 3.16
C ASP A 476 3.90 -7.33 2.17
N ASP A 477 3.40 -6.48 1.26
CA ASP A 477 4.25 -5.70 0.35
C ASP A 477 5.03 -4.61 1.11
N VAL A 478 6.28 -4.40 0.69
CA VAL A 478 7.22 -3.45 1.34
C VAL A 478 6.62 -2.05 1.46
N ASN A 479 5.91 -1.58 0.42
CA ASN A 479 5.29 -0.25 0.45
C ASN A 479 4.24 -0.13 1.57
N PHE A 480 3.39 -1.16 1.76
CA PHE A 480 2.38 -1.14 2.81
C PHE A 480 2.97 -1.33 4.21
N LEU A 481 4.08 -2.08 4.33
CA LEU A 481 4.82 -2.18 5.58
C LEU A 481 5.39 -0.82 6.00
N GLU A 482 6.00 -0.07 5.06
CA GLU A 482 6.47 1.29 5.32
C GLU A 482 5.33 2.24 5.72
N LEU A 483 4.19 2.19 4.99
CA LEU A 483 3.01 3.00 5.32
C LEU A 483 2.50 2.67 6.73
N ARG A 484 2.53 1.40 7.12
CA ARG A 484 2.09 0.97 8.45
C ARG A 484 2.99 1.47 9.57
N VAL A 485 4.30 1.39 9.38
CA VAL A 485 5.28 1.94 10.35
C VAL A 485 5.05 3.44 10.51
N ALA A 486 4.94 4.18 9.42
CA ALA A 486 4.71 5.62 9.45
C ALA A 486 3.34 5.99 10.08
N GLU A 487 2.29 5.20 9.86
CA GLU A 487 0.97 5.41 10.46
C GLU A 487 1.05 5.24 11.99
N ASN A 488 1.77 4.22 12.48
CA ASN A 488 1.98 3.99 13.91
C ASN A 488 2.79 5.12 14.57
N ASP A 489 3.77 5.69 13.88
CA ASP A 489 4.58 6.81 14.38
C ASP A 489 3.75 8.11 14.50
N LEU A 490 2.73 8.28 13.63
CA LEU A 490 1.82 9.43 13.69
C LEU A 490 0.80 9.30 14.84
N ASP A 491 0.41 8.07 15.22
CA ASP A 491 -0.60 7.78 16.25
C ASP A 491 0.01 7.62 17.67
N VAL A 492 0.99 8.44 18.05
CA VAL A 492 1.70 8.40 19.34
C VAL A 492 0.78 8.48 20.59
N CYS A 493 -0.53 8.71 20.40
CA CYS A 493 -1.49 8.85 21.51
C CYS A 493 -2.15 7.54 21.98
N VAL A 494 -1.97 6.40 21.29
CA VAL A 494 -2.61 5.12 21.70
C VAL A 494 -1.55 4.08 22.03
N LYS A 495 -1.13 4.09 23.29
CA LYS A 495 -0.06 3.22 23.83
C LYS A 495 -0.44 1.78 24.11
N ASP A 496 -1.59 1.28 23.70
CA ASP A 496 -2.05 -0.05 24.08
C ASP A 496 -2.71 -0.82 22.93
N SER A 497 -1.97 -1.23 21.90
CA SER A 497 -2.35 -2.45 21.17
C SER A 497 -1.38 -2.85 20.06
N LYS A 498 -0.76 -4.01 20.26
CA LYS A 498 -0.25 -4.99 19.27
C LYS A 498 0.53 -4.44 18.07
N HIS A 499 1.84 -4.55 18.17
CA HIS A 499 2.84 -4.31 17.11
C HIS A 499 2.67 -5.15 15.80
N ASP A 500 1.68 -6.05 15.71
CA ASP A 500 1.55 -7.03 14.62
C ASP A 500 0.29 -6.85 13.76
N SER A 501 -0.27 -5.63 13.63
CA SER A 501 -1.45 -5.46 12.78
C SER A 501 -1.07 -5.02 11.37
N TYR A 502 -1.70 -5.63 10.34
CA TYR A 502 -1.59 -5.25 8.93
C TYR A 502 -2.12 -3.85 8.65
N PHE A 503 -1.70 -3.24 7.52
CA PHE A 503 -2.24 -1.94 7.09
C PHE A 503 -3.77 -2.00 6.90
N PHE A 504 -4.29 -3.09 6.31
CA PHE A 504 -5.73 -3.30 6.11
C PHE A 504 -6.38 -4.21 7.18
N SER A 505 -5.88 -4.19 8.42
CA SER A 505 -6.35 -5.10 9.48
C SER A 505 -7.86 -4.97 9.78
N GLU A 506 -8.41 -3.76 9.76
CA GLU A 506 -9.84 -3.54 9.99
C GLU A 506 -10.71 -4.15 8.88
N GLU A 507 -10.30 -3.97 7.62
CA GLU A 507 -10.94 -4.52 6.44
C GLU A 507 -10.87 -6.05 6.45
N ILE A 508 -9.69 -6.63 6.74
CA ILE A 508 -9.45 -8.07 6.84
C ILE A 508 -10.32 -8.68 7.93
N ASN A 509 -10.35 -8.10 9.13
CA ASN A 509 -11.16 -8.59 10.24
C ASN A 509 -12.66 -8.56 9.91
N SER A 510 -13.12 -7.50 9.25
CA SER A 510 -14.53 -7.39 8.82
C SER A 510 -14.90 -8.46 7.79
N LEU A 511 -14.01 -8.80 6.85
CA LEU A 511 -14.25 -9.88 5.89
C LEU A 511 -14.31 -11.24 6.57
N ALA A 512 -13.37 -11.53 7.47
CA ALA A 512 -13.33 -12.76 8.26
C ALA A 512 -14.60 -12.94 9.10
N GLU A 513 -15.14 -11.86 9.68
CA GLU A 513 -16.41 -11.88 10.39
C GLU A 513 -17.61 -12.20 9.46
N LEU A 514 -17.67 -11.58 8.28
CA LEU A 514 -18.72 -11.85 7.29
C LEU A 514 -18.69 -13.32 6.83
N GLU A 515 -17.51 -13.85 6.54
CA GLU A 515 -17.35 -15.26 6.16
C GLU A 515 -17.82 -16.21 7.25
N THR A 516 -17.36 -15.99 8.48
CA THR A 516 -17.72 -16.81 9.63
C THR A 516 -19.24 -16.82 9.82
N ASN A 517 -19.88 -15.67 9.74
CA ASN A 517 -21.33 -15.55 9.85
C ASN A 517 -22.07 -16.34 8.75
N TRP A 518 -21.66 -16.20 7.49
CA TRP A 518 -22.28 -16.95 6.38
C TRP A 518 -22.00 -18.45 6.44
N LEU A 519 -20.82 -18.88 6.90
CA LEU A 519 -20.52 -20.31 7.11
C LEU A 519 -21.42 -20.88 8.22
N ILE A 520 -21.61 -20.15 9.31
CA ILE A 520 -22.53 -20.55 10.38
C ILE A 520 -23.98 -20.65 9.86
N GLU A 521 -24.41 -19.70 9.02
CA GLU A 521 -25.75 -19.76 8.38
C GLU A 521 -25.91 -21.02 7.51
N LEU A 522 -24.91 -21.36 6.67
CA LEU A 522 -24.92 -22.57 5.85
C LEU A 522 -24.97 -23.86 6.69
N ILE A 523 -24.13 -23.94 7.72
CA ILE A 523 -24.09 -25.09 8.64
C ILE A 523 -25.45 -25.23 9.32
N SER A 524 -25.97 -24.13 9.86
CA SER A 524 -27.26 -24.13 10.56
C SER A 524 -28.42 -24.53 9.64
N HIS A 525 -28.41 -24.08 8.37
CA HIS A 525 -29.40 -24.46 7.39
C HIS A 525 -29.36 -25.97 7.09
N LEU A 526 -28.20 -26.54 6.84
CA LEU A 526 -28.06 -27.97 6.57
C LEU A 526 -28.50 -28.83 7.77
N LEU A 527 -28.11 -28.44 8.97
CA LEU A 527 -28.49 -29.15 10.21
C LEU A 527 -29.98 -29.03 10.47
N HIS A 528 -30.57 -27.86 10.26
CA HIS A 528 -32.03 -27.66 10.45
C HIS A 528 -32.85 -28.41 9.40
N GLN A 529 -32.43 -28.44 8.14
CA GLN A 529 -33.06 -29.22 7.09
C GLN A 529 -33.00 -30.72 7.41
N PHE A 530 -31.86 -31.21 7.88
CA PHE A 530 -31.69 -32.59 8.31
C PHE A 530 -32.60 -32.92 9.53
N ASP A 531 -32.71 -32.03 10.52
CA ASP A 531 -33.55 -32.17 11.68
C ASP A 531 -35.04 -32.35 11.26
N ILE A 532 -35.55 -31.42 10.42
CA ILE A 532 -36.94 -31.48 9.94
C ILE A 532 -37.23 -32.80 9.20
N LEU A 533 -36.36 -33.17 8.26
CA LEU A 533 -36.56 -34.36 7.42
C LEU A 533 -36.37 -35.68 8.17
N SER A 534 -35.53 -35.69 9.21
CA SER A 534 -35.31 -36.86 10.06
C SER A 534 -36.29 -37.00 11.23
N LEU A 535 -37.20 -36.03 11.42
CA LEU A 535 -38.13 -36.00 12.54
C LEU A 535 -38.98 -37.28 12.58
N LYS A 536 -39.54 -37.74 11.45
CA LYS A 536 -40.31 -38.97 11.33
C LYS A 536 -39.51 -40.19 11.75
N TYR A 537 -38.28 -40.29 11.31
CA TYR A 537 -37.35 -41.38 11.65
C TYR A 537 -37.15 -41.50 13.16
N PHE A 538 -36.86 -40.39 13.83
CA PHE A 538 -36.66 -40.36 15.29
C PHE A 538 -37.98 -40.54 16.08
N GLN A 539 -39.15 -40.21 15.53
CA GLN A 539 -40.45 -40.44 16.13
C GLN A 539 -40.96 -41.88 15.91
N SER A 540 -40.69 -42.48 14.74
CA SER A 540 -41.11 -43.85 14.39
C SER A 540 -40.16 -44.94 14.82
N MET A 541 -39.17 -44.63 15.67
CA MET A 541 -38.21 -45.58 16.22
C MET A 541 -38.86 -46.78 16.96
N GLU A 542 -40.19 -46.83 17.12
CA GLU A 542 -40.92 -47.99 17.62
C GLU A 542 -40.64 -49.27 16.82
N CYS A 543 -40.30 -49.17 15.54
CA CYS A 543 -39.86 -50.28 14.70
C CYS A 543 -38.60 -50.98 15.24
N PHE A 544 -37.77 -50.27 15.99
CA PHE A 544 -36.55 -50.86 16.58
C PHE A 544 -36.82 -51.71 17.80
N GLN A 545 -38.07 -51.71 18.34
CA GLN A 545 -38.51 -52.53 19.46
C GLN A 545 -39.06 -53.91 19.03
N GLN A 546 -39.52 -54.06 17.81
CA GLN A 546 -40.18 -55.29 17.32
C GLN A 546 -39.11 -56.35 16.94
N ALA A 547 -39.16 -57.50 17.64
CA ALA A 547 -38.49 -58.70 17.14
C ALA A 547 -39.43 -59.31 16.12
N LYS A 548 -39.14 -59.23 14.83
CA LYS A 548 -39.79 -60.08 13.83
C LYS A 548 -39.24 -61.51 13.98
N GLU A 549 -40.16 -62.44 14.22
CA GLU A 549 -39.86 -63.85 14.25
C GLU A 549 -39.35 -64.29 12.88
N GLU A 550 -38.18 -64.96 12.92
CA GLU A 550 -37.58 -65.86 11.92
C GLU A 550 -37.59 -65.46 10.43
N SER A 551 -36.52 -64.91 9.98
CA SER A 551 -35.92 -65.32 8.68
C SER A 551 -34.40 -65.19 8.78
N ALA A 552 -33.78 -66.35 8.86
CA ALA A 552 -32.31 -66.49 8.82
C ALA A 552 -31.82 -66.13 7.43
N ALA A 553 -31.05 -65.11 7.35
CA ALA A 553 -29.89 -64.89 6.47
C ALA A 553 -29.38 -63.47 6.79
N ALA A 554 -28.09 -63.33 7.00
CA ALA A 554 -27.40 -62.07 7.08
C ALA A 554 -27.45 -61.36 5.71
N THR A 555 -28.62 -60.86 5.34
CA THR A 555 -28.83 -59.97 4.22
C THR A 555 -28.50 -58.53 4.69
N ASP A 556 -27.72 -57.80 3.92
CA ASP A 556 -27.46 -56.40 4.08
C ASP A 556 -28.79 -55.67 4.43
N MET A 557 -28.89 -55.16 5.65
CA MET A 557 -30.11 -54.44 6.05
C MET A 557 -30.21 -53.17 5.21
N ALA A 558 -31.33 -52.99 4.54
CA ALA A 558 -31.64 -51.78 3.78
C ALA A 558 -31.78 -50.58 4.75
N VAL A 559 -31.48 -49.40 4.29
CA VAL A 559 -31.64 -48.14 5.05
C VAL A 559 -33.13 -47.93 5.35
N SER A 560 -33.45 -47.42 6.53
CA SER A 560 -34.82 -47.07 6.94
C SER A 560 -35.43 -46.02 6.00
N ILE A 561 -36.62 -46.31 5.49
CA ILE A 561 -37.28 -45.46 4.46
C ILE A 561 -37.45 -44.02 4.95
N ASP A 562 -37.86 -43.84 6.23
CA ASP A 562 -38.05 -42.52 6.83
C ASP A 562 -36.76 -41.72 7.03
N PHE A 563 -35.60 -42.34 6.84
CA PHE A 563 -34.28 -41.69 6.94
C PHE A 563 -33.66 -41.31 5.58
N VAL A 564 -34.14 -41.94 4.50
CA VAL A 564 -33.58 -41.76 3.16
C VAL A 564 -33.68 -40.33 2.68
N GLU A 565 -34.83 -39.66 2.92
CA GLU A 565 -35.05 -38.26 2.50
C GLU A 565 -34.06 -37.29 3.16
N ALA A 566 -33.83 -37.44 4.48
CA ALA A 566 -32.88 -36.64 5.22
C ALA A 566 -31.42 -36.85 4.73
N LEU A 567 -31.07 -38.13 4.46
CA LEU A 567 -29.73 -38.45 3.94
C LEU A 567 -29.51 -37.91 2.52
N ASP A 568 -30.51 -37.99 1.65
CA ASP A 568 -30.40 -37.50 0.27
C ASP A 568 -30.32 -35.98 0.21
N ALA A 569 -31.11 -35.27 1.01
CA ALA A 569 -31.05 -33.82 1.15
C ALA A 569 -29.65 -33.37 1.66
N LEU A 570 -29.15 -34.02 2.72
CA LEU A 570 -27.81 -33.74 3.25
C LEU A 570 -26.71 -33.97 2.20
N ARG A 571 -26.79 -35.09 1.47
CA ARG A 571 -25.85 -35.43 0.41
C ARG A 571 -25.89 -34.42 -0.72
N SER A 572 -27.08 -34.05 -1.17
CA SER A 572 -27.28 -33.07 -2.26
C SER A 572 -26.73 -31.70 -1.87
N GLY A 573 -27.09 -31.21 -0.69
CA GLY A 573 -26.60 -29.92 -0.17
C GLY A 573 -25.08 -29.88 -0.03
N LEU A 574 -24.45 -30.92 0.57
CA LEU A 574 -23.00 -31.00 0.69
C LEU A 574 -22.29 -31.09 -0.68
N CYS A 575 -22.87 -31.82 -1.66
CA CYS A 575 -22.33 -31.89 -3.01
C CYS A 575 -22.45 -30.55 -3.75
N ALA A 576 -23.57 -29.84 -3.62
CA ALA A 576 -23.77 -28.52 -4.19
C ALA A 576 -22.75 -27.52 -3.61
N ILE A 577 -22.56 -27.52 -2.29
CA ILE A 577 -21.59 -26.66 -1.62
C ILE A 577 -20.16 -27.01 -2.02
N LYS A 578 -19.76 -28.28 -2.07
CA LYS A 578 -18.44 -28.73 -2.52
C LYS A 578 -18.08 -28.21 -3.92
N LYS A 579 -19.07 -28.25 -4.82
CA LYS A 579 -18.88 -27.76 -6.19
C LYS A 579 -18.60 -26.25 -6.23
N ASN A 580 -19.28 -25.48 -5.40
CA ASN A 580 -19.31 -24.01 -5.50
C ASN A 580 -18.46 -23.27 -4.46
N LEU A 581 -18.17 -23.87 -3.30
CA LEU A 581 -17.36 -23.27 -2.24
C LEU A 581 -15.87 -23.56 -2.49
N ASN A 582 -14.99 -22.67 -2.04
CA ASN A 582 -13.55 -22.90 -2.08
C ASN A 582 -13.13 -24.09 -1.18
N PRO A 583 -12.03 -24.78 -1.47
CA PRO A 583 -11.67 -26.01 -0.77
C PRO A 583 -11.40 -25.86 0.73
N LYS A 584 -10.85 -24.71 1.16
CA LYS A 584 -10.51 -24.46 2.56
C LYS A 584 -11.78 -24.32 3.42
N ASP A 585 -12.69 -23.45 3.01
CA ASP A 585 -13.94 -23.21 3.74
C ASP A 585 -14.86 -24.42 3.67
N PHE A 586 -14.83 -25.18 2.56
CA PHE A 586 -15.56 -26.44 2.46
C PHE A 586 -15.04 -27.48 3.46
N LEU A 587 -13.73 -27.54 3.70
CA LEU A 587 -13.14 -28.45 4.67
C LEU A 587 -13.65 -28.18 6.09
N ASP A 588 -13.70 -26.90 6.47
CA ASP A 588 -14.16 -26.49 7.79
C ASP A 588 -15.67 -26.65 7.93
N LEU A 589 -16.43 -26.36 6.87
CA LEU A 589 -17.88 -26.51 6.84
C LEU A 589 -18.31 -27.98 7.04
N TRP A 590 -17.82 -28.94 6.23
CA TRP A 590 -18.30 -30.33 6.36
C TRP A 590 -17.87 -30.94 7.69
N ARG A 591 -16.74 -30.54 8.27
CA ARG A 591 -16.33 -30.97 9.63
C ARG A 591 -17.29 -30.48 10.69
N SER A 592 -17.66 -29.20 10.61
CA SER A 592 -18.63 -28.61 11.55
C SER A 592 -20.03 -29.21 11.40
N VAL A 593 -20.45 -29.55 10.16
CA VAL A 593 -21.69 -30.27 9.91
C VAL A 593 -21.63 -31.67 10.53
N ALA A 594 -20.52 -32.39 10.35
CA ALA A 594 -20.34 -33.73 10.93
C ALA A 594 -20.41 -33.69 12.47
N ASP A 595 -19.74 -32.73 13.09
CA ASP A 595 -19.77 -32.51 14.54
C ASP A 595 -21.20 -32.18 15.03
N GLY A 596 -21.90 -31.28 14.33
CA GLY A 596 -23.30 -30.95 14.60
C GLY A 596 -24.22 -32.16 14.52
N LEU A 597 -24.06 -33.01 13.48
CA LEU A 597 -24.80 -34.24 13.30
C LEU A 597 -24.49 -35.29 14.38
N ASP A 598 -23.22 -35.40 14.79
CA ASP A 598 -22.80 -36.30 15.86
C ASP A 598 -23.53 -36.00 17.17
N HIS A 599 -23.58 -34.72 17.53
CA HIS A 599 -24.31 -34.27 18.72
C HIS A 599 -25.83 -34.37 18.57
N PHE A 600 -26.36 -34.06 17.38
CA PHE A 600 -27.81 -34.14 17.11
C PHE A 600 -28.34 -35.57 17.25
N VAL A 601 -27.67 -36.54 16.59
CA VAL A 601 -28.10 -37.96 16.64
C VAL A 601 -27.99 -38.51 18.07
N LEU A 602 -26.86 -38.21 18.78
CA LEU A 602 -26.75 -38.61 20.20
C LEU A 602 -27.91 -38.04 21.03
N SER A 603 -28.21 -36.75 20.88
CA SER A 603 -29.29 -36.08 21.61
C SER A 603 -30.66 -36.69 21.32
N SER A 604 -30.92 -37.02 20.05
CA SER A 604 -32.14 -37.66 19.59
C SER A 604 -32.29 -39.07 20.14
N VAL A 605 -31.25 -39.87 20.17
CA VAL A 605 -31.19 -41.20 20.80
C VAL A 605 -31.46 -41.08 22.31
N LEU A 606 -30.83 -40.12 23.00
CA LEU A 606 -31.04 -39.91 24.43
C LEU A 606 -32.42 -39.41 24.79
N ALA A 607 -33.05 -38.59 23.96
CA ALA A 607 -34.39 -38.05 24.16
C ALA A 607 -35.50 -39.08 23.89
N SER A 608 -35.27 -40.03 22.97
CA SER A 608 -36.26 -41.07 22.65
C SER A 608 -36.56 -41.92 23.88
N GLU A 609 -37.81 -42.42 24.06
CA GLU A 609 -38.18 -43.38 25.13
C GLU A 609 -38.05 -44.85 24.68
N ILE A 610 -37.46 -45.09 23.56
CA ILE A 610 -37.45 -46.37 22.84
C ILE A 610 -36.39 -47.30 23.39
N LYS A 611 -36.72 -48.64 23.39
CA LYS A 611 -35.76 -49.71 23.75
C LYS A 611 -35.36 -50.45 22.50
N PHE A 612 -34.08 -50.50 22.24
CA PHE A 612 -33.50 -51.21 21.06
C PHE A 612 -33.43 -52.70 21.30
N SER A 613 -34.03 -53.52 20.42
CA SER A 613 -33.82 -54.96 20.27
C SER A 613 -32.48 -55.21 19.54
N ASP A 614 -32.01 -56.48 19.50
CA ASP A 614 -30.80 -56.85 18.74
C ASP A 614 -30.93 -56.51 17.25
N GLN A 615 -32.08 -56.79 16.64
CA GLN A 615 -32.39 -56.43 15.26
C GLN A 615 -32.47 -54.89 15.07
N GLY A 616 -33.07 -54.21 16.06
CA GLY A 616 -33.14 -52.71 16.05
C GLY A 616 -31.77 -52.05 16.11
N VAL A 617 -30.81 -52.61 16.86
CA VAL A 617 -29.43 -52.12 16.87
C VAL A 617 -28.75 -52.34 15.50
N GLY A 618 -28.99 -53.52 14.86
CA GLY A 618 -28.52 -53.80 13.53
C GLY A 618 -29.04 -52.80 12.48
N GLN A 619 -30.36 -52.46 12.56
CA GLN A 619 -30.97 -51.48 11.66
C GLN A 619 -30.38 -50.06 11.91
N PHE A 620 -30.27 -49.65 13.17
CA PHE A 620 -29.67 -48.36 13.50
C PHE A 620 -28.22 -48.25 13.00
N ARG A 621 -27.46 -49.34 13.14
CA ARG A 621 -26.09 -49.42 12.60
C ARG A 621 -26.07 -49.25 11.07
N ALA A 622 -26.98 -49.89 10.34
CA ALA A 622 -27.07 -49.77 8.88
C ALA A 622 -27.41 -48.33 8.47
N ASP A 623 -28.32 -47.66 9.18
CA ASP A 623 -28.72 -46.28 8.95
C ASP A 623 -27.57 -45.33 9.20
N ILE A 624 -26.80 -45.50 10.29
CA ILE A 624 -25.61 -44.69 10.59
C ILE A 624 -24.48 -44.96 9.61
N GLN A 625 -24.31 -46.19 9.11
CA GLN A 625 -23.34 -46.44 8.06
C GLN A 625 -23.71 -45.73 6.76
N ALA A 626 -24.98 -45.61 6.42
CA ALA A 626 -25.45 -44.82 5.30
C ALA A 626 -25.10 -43.35 5.48
N LEU A 627 -25.26 -42.79 6.69
CA LEU A 627 -24.79 -41.44 7.01
C LEU A 627 -23.28 -41.29 6.80
N PHE A 628 -22.48 -42.22 7.30
CA PHE A 628 -21.01 -42.19 7.10
C PHE A 628 -20.63 -42.29 5.61
N CYS A 629 -21.40 -43.03 4.80
CA CYS A 629 -21.14 -43.11 3.36
C CYS A 629 -21.21 -41.78 2.63
N ILE A 630 -22.02 -40.82 3.10
CA ILE A 630 -22.06 -39.47 2.53
C ILE A 630 -20.69 -38.80 2.67
N PHE A 631 -20.07 -38.91 3.85
CA PHE A 631 -18.80 -38.28 4.17
C PHE A 631 -17.58 -38.99 3.58
N ARG A 632 -17.71 -40.25 3.10
CA ARG A 632 -16.63 -40.95 2.38
C ARG A 632 -16.16 -40.24 1.13
N SER A 633 -17.00 -39.37 0.56
CA SER A 633 -16.62 -38.52 -0.57
C SER A 633 -15.63 -37.38 -0.18
N PHE A 634 -15.44 -37.12 1.12
CA PHE A 634 -14.65 -36.03 1.68
C PHE A 634 -13.47 -36.50 2.53
N CYS A 635 -13.58 -37.70 3.14
CA CYS A 635 -12.52 -38.27 3.96
C CYS A 635 -12.52 -39.80 3.91
N ALA A 636 -11.33 -40.42 4.12
CA ALA A 636 -11.16 -41.88 4.07
C ALA A 636 -11.79 -42.59 5.26
N ARG A 637 -11.90 -41.93 6.41
CA ARG A 637 -12.40 -42.51 7.68
C ARG A 637 -13.43 -41.57 8.31
N PRO A 638 -14.68 -41.51 7.79
CA PRO A 638 -15.69 -40.60 8.30
C PRO A 638 -16.06 -40.89 9.78
N GLU A 639 -15.97 -42.15 10.22
CA GLU A 639 -16.26 -42.55 11.60
C GLU A 639 -15.43 -41.79 12.66
N ALA A 640 -14.27 -41.26 12.28
CA ALA A 640 -13.42 -40.47 13.17
C ALA A 640 -14.05 -39.11 13.52
N PHE A 641 -14.95 -38.60 12.69
CA PHE A 641 -15.63 -37.31 12.85
C PHE A 641 -16.98 -37.44 13.58
N PHE A 642 -17.38 -38.67 13.95
CA PHE A 642 -18.63 -38.99 14.69
C PHE A 642 -18.33 -39.78 15.94
N PRO A 643 -17.54 -39.25 16.88
CA PRO A 643 -17.11 -39.99 18.06
C PRO A 643 -18.25 -40.35 19.01
N CYS A 644 -19.26 -39.49 19.15
CA CYS A 644 -20.39 -39.74 20.05
C CYS A 644 -21.31 -40.85 19.48
N ILE A 645 -21.59 -40.80 18.18
CA ILE A 645 -22.35 -41.87 17.50
C ILE A 645 -21.64 -43.21 17.57
N ARG A 646 -20.33 -43.22 17.30
CA ARG A 646 -19.50 -44.43 17.37
C ARG A 646 -19.52 -45.04 18.79
N ASP A 647 -19.33 -44.20 19.81
CA ASP A 647 -19.36 -44.64 21.20
C ASP A 647 -20.75 -45.15 21.59
N SER A 648 -21.85 -44.51 21.11
CA SER A 648 -23.24 -44.94 21.30
C SER A 648 -23.52 -46.29 20.66
N LEU A 649 -23.11 -46.50 19.41
CA LEU A 649 -23.22 -47.77 18.71
C LEU A 649 -22.50 -48.88 19.46
N LYS A 650 -21.26 -48.62 19.89
CA LYS A 650 -20.49 -49.59 20.68
C LYS A 650 -21.19 -50.02 21.97
N LEU A 651 -21.80 -49.03 22.66
CA LEU A 651 -22.57 -49.32 23.89
C LEU A 651 -23.86 -50.13 23.58
N LEU A 652 -24.52 -49.85 22.49
CA LEU A 652 -25.72 -50.60 22.07
C LEU A 652 -25.42 -52.01 21.57
N GLU A 653 -24.23 -52.25 21.02
CA GLU A 653 -23.76 -53.54 20.49
C GLU A 653 -23.18 -54.46 21.58
N MET A 654 -22.87 -53.96 22.79
CA MET A 654 -22.34 -54.77 23.90
C MET A 654 -23.31 -55.85 24.31
N SER A 655 -22.79 -57.05 24.57
CA SER A 655 -23.54 -58.15 25.16
C SER A 655 -23.93 -57.79 26.58
N LYS A 656 -24.95 -58.47 27.12
CA LYS A 656 -25.40 -58.29 28.49
C LYS A 656 -24.30 -58.52 29.52
N GLU A 657 -23.39 -59.46 29.25
CA GLU A 657 -22.26 -59.80 30.11
C GLU A 657 -21.24 -58.67 30.14
N GLU A 658 -20.87 -58.15 28.97
CA GLU A 658 -19.93 -57.03 28.82
C GLU A 658 -20.46 -55.74 29.46
N ALA A 659 -21.78 -55.46 29.26
CA ALA A 659 -22.42 -54.31 29.88
C ALA A 659 -22.43 -54.38 31.42
N ASN A 660 -22.76 -55.56 31.94
CA ASN A 660 -22.71 -55.78 33.41
C ASN A 660 -21.31 -55.68 33.98
N HIS A 661 -20.29 -56.24 33.24
CA HIS A 661 -18.89 -56.14 33.67
C HIS A 661 -18.45 -54.69 33.71
N LEU A 662 -18.73 -53.91 32.67
CA LEU A 662 -18.41 -52.49 32.58
C LEU A 662 -19.14 -51.68 33.68
N GLN A 663 -20.38 -52.01 33.99
CA GLN A 663 -21.13 -51.37 35.08
C GLN A 663 -20.53 -51.62 36.45
N VAL A 664 -20.07 -52.84 36.72
CA VAL A 664 -19.36 -53.17 37.96
C VAL A 664 -18.05 -52.44 38.08
N VAL A 665 -17.26 -52.36 36.99
CA VAL A 665 -16.00 -51.63 36.94
C VAL A 665 -16.22 -50.13 37.20
N LEU A 666 -17.22 -49.54 36.56
CA LEU A 666 -17.55 -48.12 36.73
C LEU A 666 -18.11 -47.79 38.11
N SER A 667 -18.71 -48.76 38.82
CA SER A 667 -19.23 -48.56 40.17
C SER A 667 -18.13 -48.65 41.26
N ASN A 668 -17.03 -49.33 40.97
CA ASN A 668 -15.97 -49.59 41.92
C ASN A 668 -14.72 -48.74 41.75
N ASP A 669 -14.60 -47.93 40.70
CA ASP A 669 -13.38 -47.19 40.39
C ASP A 669 -13.58 -45.68 40.61
N GLU A 670 -12.64 -45.07 41.36
CA GLU A 670 -12.64 -43.61 41.57
C GLU A 670 -12.35 -42.81 40.26
N ASN A 671 -11.90 -43.50 39.19
CA ASN A 671 -11.48 -42.85 37.95
C ASN A 671 -12.30 -43.30 36.72
N ILE A 672 -13.61 -43.03 36.78
CA ILE A 672 -14.60 -43.38 35.75
C ILE A 672 -14.17 -43.04 34.30
N ILE A 673 -13.53 -41.87 34.12
CA ILE A 673 -13.08 -41.40 32.79
C ILE A 673 -11.99 -42.30 32.20
N LYS A 674 -11.06 -42.84 33.05
CA LYS A 674 -10.03 -43.77 32.58
C LYS A 674 -10.64 -45.09 32.17
N CYS A 675 -11.57 -45.63 32.98
CA CYS A 675 -12.25 -46.88 32.70
C CYS A 675 -13.06 -46.80 31.36
N LEU A 676 -13.78 -45.71 31.11
CA LEU A 676 -14.49 -45.51 29.87
C LEU A 676 -13.52 -45.46 28.65
N ARG A 677 -12.38 -44.75 28.79
CA ARG A 677 -11.36 -44.70 27.74
C ARG A 677 -10.71 -46.09 27.47
N PHE A 678 -10.43 -46.89 28.50
CA PHE A 678 -9.96 -48.27 28.31
C PHE A 678 -10.96 -49.16 27.59
N SER A 679 -12.27 -48.92 27.79
CA SER A 679 -13.33 -49.56 27.04
C SER A 679 -13.55 -48.97 25.66
N GLY A 680 -12.73 -47.96 25.26
CA GLY A 680 -12.77 -47.28 23.94
C GLY A 680 -13.97 -46.34 23.78
N ILE A 681 -14.49 -45.81 24.89
CA ILE A 681 -15.53 -44.80 24.95
C ILE A 681 -14.87 -43.48 25.36
N SER A 682 -14.87 -42.51 24.50
CA SER A 682 -14.06 -41.29 24.68
C SER A 682 -14.85 -39.98 24.76
N CYS A 683 -16.04 -39.92 24.15
CA CYS A 683 -16.85 -38.71 23.98
C CYS A 683 -18.08 -38.65 24.86
N ILE A 684 -18.60 -39.78 25.30
CA ILE A 684 -19.85 -39.87 26.05
C ILE A 684 -19.55 -39.83 27.59
N CYS A 685 -20.29 -38.99 28.31
CA CYS A 685 -20.16 -38.93 29.77
C CYS A 685 -20.90 -40.10 30.47
N PHE A 686 -20.58 -40.36 31.74
CA PHE A 686 -21.15 -41.47 32.49
C PHE A 686 -22.67 -41.50 32.56
N ASP A 687 -23.31 -40.34 32.75
CA ASP A 687 -24.77 -40.23 32.77
C ASP A 687 -25.40 -40.61 31.43
N GLN A 688 -24.74 -40.22 30.31
CA GLN A 688 -25.19 -40.57 28.96
C GLN A 688 -25.00 -42.08 28.71
N VAL A 689 -23.89 -42.67 29.15
CA VAL A 689 -23.65 -44.12 29.11
C VAL A 689 -24.79 -44.88 29.81
N GLN A 690 -25.15 -44.46 31.02
CA GLN A 690 -26.25 -45.09 31.79
C GLN A 690 -27.61 -44.93 31.04
N ARG A 691 -27.85 -43.78 30.44
CA ARG A 691 -29.08 -43.55 29.66
C ARG A 691 -29.15 -44.44 28.43
N ILE A 692 -28.06 -44.62 27.68
CA ILE A 692 -27.99 -45.48 26.48
C ILE A 692 -28.20 -46.94 26.91
N TRP A 693 -27.60 -47.44 28.00
CA TRP A 693 -27.84 -48.81 28.48
C TRP A 693 -29.27 -49.09 28.86
N ARG A 694 -29.96 -48.12 29.50
CA ARG A 694 -31.42 -48.29 29.82
C ARG A 694 -32.26 -48.43 28.55
N LYS A 695 -31.77 -48.03 27.40
CA LYS A 695 -32.45 -48.13 26.09
C LYS A 695 -32.17 -49.47 25.41
N ARG A 696 -31.32 -50.32 25.97
CA ARG A 696 -31.05 -51.65 25.45
C ARG A 696 -32.03 -52.65 26.05
N LYS A 697 -32.69 -53.45 25.18
CA LYS A 697 -33.53 -54.58 25.59
C LYS A 697 -32.67 -55.84 25.40
N PHE A 698 -32.09 -56.32 26.55
CA PHE A 698 -31.28 -57.52 26.58
C PHE A 698 -32.16 -58.77 26.66
#